data_71dbc39bf531d5a78402d4c4c988cf68
#
_entry.id   71dbc39bf531d5a78402d4c4c988cf68
#
_cell.length_a   1.000
_cell.length_b   1.000
_cell.length_c   1.000
_cell.angle_alpha   90.00
_cell.angle_beta   90.00
_cell.angle_gamma   90.00
#
_symmetry.space_group_name_H-M   'P 1'
#
loop_
_entity.id
_entity.type
_entity.pdbx_description
1 polymer ?
#
loop_
_entity_poly.entity_id
_entity_poly.type
_entity_poly.pdbx_seq_one_letter_code
_entity_poly.pdbx_strand_id
1 'polypeptide(L)'
;MIKITFPDNSVREYAKGTTAMQIAESISSRLAQEVLAASVNGEVWDLSRPINDDATVKLLKWEDEEGKHAFWHSSAHLMAEALQELYPGIKFGIGPAIENGFYYDVDPGEAVIKEGDFAAIEAKMLELVAKKEEIKRQDITKADAMKMFGDRGEEYKTELISELEDGTITTYTQGSFTDLCRGPHLPNTSYLKAVKILSVAGAYWRGDEKRKQLVRLYGITFPKKKMLDEYLTLLEEAKKRDHRKIGKEMDLFMFSDTVGKGLPMWLPKGTALRLRLQEFLRRIQARYNYQEVMCPPIGNKLLYITSGHYAKYGKDSFQPIHTPEEGEEYFLKPMNCPHHCMIYKNSPRSYKDLPLRLAEFGTVCRYEQSGELHGLTRVRSFTQDDAHIFCRPDQVKQEFLNVMDIISIVFKTMNFENFEAQISLRDKVNREKYIGSDENWEKAEQAIVEACEEKGLKAKIEYGEAAFYGPKLDFMVKDAIGRRWQLGTIQVDYNLPERFQLEYTGADNQKHRPVMIHRAPFGSMERFVAVLIEHTAGKFPLWLTPEQVCIMPISEKFNDYAWQIARELGNQEIRAIVDDRNEKIGRKIRDNELKRIPYMLIVGEKEAENSEVSVRKQGEGDKGSMKIATFAALLNGEVEEMMNRW
;
A
#
# COMPACT_ATOMS: atom_id res chain seq x y z
N MET A 1 -2.01 45.22 -18.78
CA MET A 1 -2.34 43.87 -19.27
C MET A 1 -1.29 42.94 -18.72
N ILE A 2 -1.67 41.70 -18.38
CA ILE A 2 -0.78 40.62 -17.98
C ILE A 2 -0.91 39.49 -19.01
N LYS A 3 0.14 38.71 -19.22
CA LYS A 3 0.15 37.57 -20.12
C LYS A 3 -0.01 36.26 -19.32
N ILE A 4 -1.04 35.52 -19.63
CA ILE A 4 -1.31 34.22 -19.03
C ILE A 4 -0.96 33.12 -20.02
N THR A 5 0.00 32.28 -19.64
CA THR A 5 0.43 31.08 -20.40
C THR A 5 -0.29 29.85 -19.87
N PHE A 6 -0.97 29.13 -20.75
CA PHE A 6 -1.68 27.88 -20.40
C PHE A 6 -0.80 26.64 -20.63
N PRO A 7 -1.20 25.46 -20.12
CA PRO A 7 -0.42 24.22 -20.26
C PRO A 7 -0.17 23.77 -21.72
N ASP A 8 -0.99 24.20 -22.66
CA ASP A 8 -0.83 23.98 -24.10
C ASP A 8 0.10 24.99 -24.78
N ASN A 9 0.80 25.83 -23.98
CA ASN A 9 1.65 26.92 -24.39
C ASN A 9 0.91 28.09 -25.11
N SER A 10 -0.41 28.10 -25.13
CA SER A 10 -1.16 29.25 -25.61
C SER A 10 -1.04 30.43 -24.64
N VAL A 11 -0.97 31.63 -25.15
CA VAL A 11 -0.86 32.85 -24.36
C VAL A 11 -2.05 33.75 -24.63
N ARG A 12 -2.68 34.24 -23.57
CA ARG A 12 -3.76 35.26 -23.67
C ARG A 12 -3.47 36.43 -22.75
N GLU A 13 -3.93 37.61 -23.14
CA GLU A 13 -3.78 38.84 -22.38
C GLU A 13 -5.05 39.15 -21.58
N TYR A 14 -4.86 39.49 -20.31
CA TYR A 14 -5.92 39.86 -19.37
C TYR A 14 -5.58 41.19 -18.66
N ALA A 15 -6.57 41.80 -18.06
CA ALA A 15 -6.34 42.95 -17.19
C ALA A 15 -5.55 42.53 -15.93
N LYS A 16 -4.71 43.40 -15.40
CA LYS A 16 -4.05 43.20 -14.10
C LYS A 16 -5.11 43.09 -13.01
N GLY A 17 -4.96 42.08 -12.13
CA GLY A 17 -5.94 41.77 -11.09
C GLY A 17 -7.04 40.80 -11.52
N THR A 18 -6.99 40.27 -12.75
CA THR A 18 -7.92 39.20 -13.19
C THR A 18 -7.73 37.95 -12.34
N THR A 19 -8.83 37.34 -11.94
CA THR A 19 -8.81 36.11 -11.14
C THR A 19 -8.86 34.86 -12.01
N ALA A 20 -8.42 33.70 -11.48
CA ALA A 20 -8.50 32.45 -12.20
C ALA A 20 -9.96 32.03 -12.52
N MET A 21 -10.93 32.45 -11.69
CA MET A 21 -12.37 32.28 -11.99
C MET A 21 -12.79 33.07 -13.22
N GLN A 22 -12.42 34.32 -13.31
CA GLN A 22 -12.72 35.16 -14.48
C GLN A 22 -12.05 34.66 -15.76
N ILE A 23 -10.84 34.10 -15.64
CA ILE A 23 -10.18 33.39 -16.75
C ILE A 23 -11.01 32.18 -17.19
N ALA A 24 -11.44 31.34 -16.26
CA ALA A 24 -12.28 30.17 -16.56
C ALA A 24 -13.60 30.56 -17.23
N GLU A 25 -14.27 31.60 -16.74
CA GLU A 25 -15.52 32.17 -17.31
C GLU A 25 -15.30 32.69 -18.74
N SER A 26 -14.16 33.34 -18.99
CA SER A 26 -13.82 33.85 -20.34
C SER A 26 -13.59 32.75 -21.37
N ILE A 27 -13.23 31.54 -20.90
CA ILE A 27 -13.04 30.37 -21.76
C ILE A 27 -14.35 29.67 -22.01
N SER A 28 -15.10 29.34 -20.95
CA SER A 28 -16.39 28.66 -21.03
C SER A 28 -17.12 28.67 -19.68
N SER A 29 -18.43 28.92 -19.71
CA SER A 29 -19.29 28.83 -18.53
C SER A 29 -19.31 27.44 -17.90
N ARG A 30 -19.16 26.39 -18.71
CA ARG A 30 -19.04 25.01 -18.22
C ARG A 30 -17.74 24.79 -17.46
N LEU A 31 -16.62 25.28 -17.99
CA LEU A 31 -15.31 25.19 -17.34
C LEU A 31 -15.33 25.90 -15.98
N ALA A 32 -15.91 27.10 -15.89
CA ALA A 32 -16.05 27.85 -14.65
C ALA A 32 -16.80 27.08 -13.55
N GLN A 33 -17.76 26.21 -13.93
CA GLN A 33 -18.51 25.35 -12.98
C GLN A 33 -17.74 24.11 -12.55
N GLU A 34 -16.73 23.69 -13.31
CA GLU A 34 -15.95 22.46 -13.05
C GLU A 34 -14.61 22.74 -12.36
N VAL A 35 -14.09 23.98 -12.44
CA VAL A 35 -12.81 24.36 -11.85
C VAL A 35 -12.92 24.53 -10.34
N LEU A 36 -11.95 23.98 -9.61
CA LEU A 36 -11.91 23.94 -8.15
C LEU A 36 -10.85 24.85 -7.55
N ALA A 37 -9.69 24.95 -8.20
CA ALA A 37 -8.55 25.77 -7.83
C ALA A 37 -7.72 26.11 -9.07
N ALA A 38 -6.65 26.89 -8.94
CA ALA A 38 -5.72 27.14 -10.02
C ALA A 38 -4.27 26.97 -9.58
N SER A 39 -3.43 26.36 -10.42
CA SER A 39 -1.98 26.41 -10.23
C SER A 39 -1.46 27.65 -10.96
N VAL A 40 -0.85 28.56 -10.21
CA VAL A 40 -0.27 29.82 -10.72
C VAL A 40 1.23 29.77 -10.47
N ASN A 41 2.03 29.71 -11.51
CA ASN A 41 3.49 29.54 -11.44
C ASN A 41 3.93 28.34 -10.57
N GLY A 42 3.12 27.26 -10.56
CA GLY A 42 3.37 26.05 -9.77
C GLY A 42 2.81 26.05 -8.34
N GLU A 43 2.30 27.17 -7.84
CA GLU A 43 1.60 27.26 -6.56
C GLU A 43 0.09 27.12 -6.73
N VAL A 44 -0.57 26.43 -5.82
CA VAL A 44 -2.04 26.23 -5.87
C VAL A 44 -2.74 27.37 -5.15
N TRP A 45 -3.59 28.09 -5.86
CA TRP A 45 -4.32 29.27 -5.40
C TRP A 45 -5.82 29.07 -5.43
N ASP A 46 -6.51 29.85 -4.58
CA ASP A 46 -7.96 30.05 -4.69
C ASP A 46 -8.32 30.70 -6.03
N LEU A 47 -9.46 30.33 -6.57
CA LEU A 47 -9.95 30.90 -7.83
C LEU A 47 -10.26 32.40 -7.76
N SER A 48 -10.50 32.93 -6.55
CA SER A 48 -10.79 34.34 -6.30
C SER A 48 -9.55 35.22 -6.13
N ARG A 49 -8.36 34.63 -6.01
CA ARG A 49 -7.12 35.39 -5.80
C ARG A 49 -6.71 36.15 -7.07
N PRO A 50 -6.44 37.50 -7.01
CA PRO A 50 -6.09 38.30 -8.18
C PRO A 50 -4.66 37.98 -8.67
N ILE A 51 -4.50 37.84 -9.99
CA ILE A 51 -3.21 37.68 -10.67
C ILE A 51 -2.75 39.05 -11.15
N ASN A 52 -1.59 39.48 -10.67
CA ASN A 52 -1.12 40.84 -10.90
C ASN A 52 0.05 40.94 -11.89
N ASP A 53 0.69 39.80 -12.21
CA ASP A 53 1.87 39.74 -13.07
C ASP A 53 1.72 38.63 -14.09
N ASP A 54 2.58 38.59 -15.10
CA ASP A 54 2.62 37.49 -16.07
C ASP A 54 2.81 36.15 -15.36
N ALA A 55 2.00 35.16 -15.73
CA ALA A 55 1.99 33.91 -15.03
C ALA A 55 1.65 32.72 -15.93
N THR A 56 2.14 31.53 -15.54
CA THR A 56 1.66 30.25 -16.06
C THR A 56 0.48 29.80 -15.22
N VAL A 57 -0.67 29.55 -15.84
CA VAL A 57 -1.90 29.17 -15.13
C VAL A 57 -2.46 27.86 -15.65
N LYS A 58 -2.64 26.89 -14.74
CA LYS A 58 -3.39 25.66 -14.97
C LYS A 58 -4.67 25.69 -14.12
N LEU A 59 -5.82 25.55 -14.75
CA LEU A 59 -7.11 25.43 -14.06
C LEU A 59 -7.30 23.99 -13.58
N LEU A 60 -7.42 23.80 -12.27
CA LEU A 60 -7.48 22.49 -11.61
C LEU A 60 -8.92 22.03 -11.43
N LYS A 61 -9.19 20.78 -11.82
CA LYS A 61 -10.52 20.14 -11.72
C LYS A 61 -10.49 18.98 -10.77
N TRP A 62 -11.59 18.21 -10.72
CA TRP A 62 -11.72 17.02 -9.91
C TRP A 62 -10.73 15.90 -10.29
N GLU A 63 -10.31 15.82 -11.54
CA GLU A 63 -9.34 14.84 -12.03
C GLU A 63 -7.91 15.13 -11.55
N ASP A 64 -7.61 16.39 -11.20
CA ASP A 64 -6.32 16.82 -10.68
C ASP A 64 -6.25 16.58 -9.16
N GLU A 65 -5.13 16.06 -8.66
CA GLU A 65 -4.95 15.75 -7.22
C GLU A 65 -5.05 17.01 -6.36
N GLU A 66 -4.45 18.12 -6.80
CA GLU A 66 -4.51 19.41 -6.11
C GLU A 66 -5.94 19.99 -6.10
N GLY A 67 -6.71 19.73 -7.14
CA GLY A 67 -8.13 20.10 -7.21
C GLY A 67 -8.97 19.33 -6.19
N LYS A 68 -8.76 18.01 -6.07
CA LYS A 68 -9.37 17.17 -5.02
C LYS A 68 -8.98 17.64 -3.63
N HIS A 69 -7.70 17.98 -3.43
CA HIS A 69 -7.21 18.47 -2.16
C HIS A 69 -7.96 19.74 -1.71
N ALA A 70 -8.08 20.73 -2.59
CA ALA A 70 -8.82 21.96 -2.31
C ALA A 70 -10.32 21.67 -2.03
N PHE A 71 -10.90 20.70 -2.75
CA PHE A 71 -12.28 20.26 -2.56
C PHE A 71 -12.48 19.65 -1.16
N TRP A 72 -11.66 18.68 -0.76
CA TRP A 72 -11.78 18.03 0.53
C TRP A 72 -11.36 18.94 1.69
N HIS A 73 -10.41 19.84 1.48
CA HIS A 73 -10.06 20.87 2.47
C HIS A 73 -11.27 21.79 2.77
N SER A 74 -11.98 22.23 1.73
CA SER A 74 -13.21 23.01 1.90
C SER A 74 -14.32 22.18 2.56
N SER A 75 -14.34 20.88 2.33
CA SER A 75 -15.30 19.96 2.99
C SER A 75 -15.04 19.83 4.48
N ALA A 76 -13.77 19.87 4.90
CA ALA A 76 -13.41 19.88 6.33
C ALA A 76 -13.97 21.13 7.02
N HIS A 77 -13.88 22.31 6.37
CA HIS A 77 -14.46 23.55 6.88
C HIS A 77 -16.00 23.50 6.91
N LEU A 78 -16.64 22.91 5.89
CA LEU A 78 -18.10 22.70 5.88
C LEU A 78 -18.55 21.80 7.06
N MET A 79 -17.78 20.74 7.35
CA MET A 79 -18.07 19.89 8.51
C MET A 79 -17.86 20.65 9.82
N ALA A 80 -16.80 21.45 9.91
CA ALA A 80 -16.54 22.26 11.11
C ALA A 80 -17.67 23.27 11.38
N GLU A 81 -18.17 23.96 10.35
CA GLU A 81 -19.33 24.85 10.48
C GLU A 81 -20.58 24.11 10.93
N ALA A 82 -20.86 22.93 10.35
CA ALA A 82 -21.98 22.10 10.77
C ALA A 82 -21.86 21.67 12.24
N LEU A 83 -20.64 21.30 12.67
CA LEU A 83 -20.37 20.94 14.07
C LEU A 83 -20.50 22.15 15.00
N GLN A 84 -20.06 23.34 14.58
CA GLN A 84 -20.21 24.58 15.36
C GLN A 84 -21.69 24.91 15.62
N GLU A 85 -22.55 24.73 14.59
CA GLU A 85 -24.00 24.98 14.73
C GLU A 85 -24.71 23.90 15.58
N LEU A 86 -24.26 22.64 15.51
CA LEU A 86 -24.89 21.53 16.25
C LEU A 86 -24.39 21.39 17.69
N TYR A 87 -23.15 21.78 17.97
CA TYR A 87 -22.52 21.64 19.29
C TYR A 87 -21.95 22.97 19.78
N PRO A 88 -22.79 23.82 20.41
CA PRO A 88 -22.34 25.11 20.92
C PRO A 88 -21.17 24.95 21.90
N GLY A 89 -20.10 25.74 21.71
CA GLY A 89 -18.91 25.69 22.56
C GLY A 89 -17.86 24.65 22.15
N ILE A 90 -18.08 23.90 21.04
CA ILE A 90 -17.05 23.03 20.46
C ILE A 90 -15.81 23.84 20.06
N LYS A 91 -14.61 23.29 20.29
CA LYS A 91 -13.34 23.91 19.91
C LYS A 91 -12.68 23.13 18.77
N PHE A 92 -11.96 23.85 17.92
CA PHE A 92 -11.42 23.30 16.69
C PHE A 92 -9.90 23.14 16.73
N GLY A 93 -9.42 21.93 16.47
CA GLY A 93 -8.01 21.61 16.24
C GLY A 93 -7.58 21.89 14.81
N ILE A 94 -7.35 20.84 14.03
CA ILE A 94 -6.93 20.89 12.62
C ILE A 94 -7.83 20.01 11.75
N GLY A 95 -8.04 20.45 10.49
CA GLY A 95 -8.89 19.77 9.53
C GLY A 95 -8.30 19.68 8.13
N PRO A 96 -7.27 18.82 7.89
CA PRO A 96 -6.66 18.69 6.58
C PRO A 96 -7.47 17.79 5.65
N ALA A 97 -7.28 17.96 4.34
CA ALA A 97 -7.54 16.94 3.36
C ALA A 97 -6.53 15.80 3.51
N ILE A 98 -6.96 14.58 3.21
CA ILE A 98 -6.15 13.36 3.17
C ILE A 98 -6.32 12.69 1.80
N GLU A 99 -5.57 11.61 1.55
CA GLU A 99 -5.57 10.92 0.25
C GLU A 99 -6.98 10.55 -0.25
N ASN A 100 -7.90 10.18 0.66
CA ASN A 100 -9.28 9.83 0.32
C ASN A 100 -10.25 10.49 1.30
N GLY A 101 -10.49 11.78 1.12
CA GLY A 101 -11.41 12.53 1.96
C GLY A 101 -10.71 13.56 2.85
N PHE A 102 -11.22 13.72 4.05
CA PHE A 102 -10.74 14.71 5.02
C PHE A 102 -11.06 14.25 6.45
N TYR A 103 -10.43 14.88 7.43
CA TYR A 103 -10.87 14.79 8.81
C TYR A 103 -10.89 16.16 9.47
N TYR A 104 -11.49 16.23 10.66
CA TYR A 104 -11.35 17.37 11.55
C TYR A 104 -11.23 16.88 13.00
N ASP A 105 -10.24 17.44 13.72
CA ASP A 105 -10.03 17.21 15.14
C ASP A 105 -10.79 18.28 15.93
N VAL A 106 -11.68 17.87 16.80
CA VAL A 106 -12.51 18.76 17.60
C VAL A 106 -12.52 18.38 19.08
N ASP A 107 -12.69 19.37 19.92
CA ASP A 107 -12.95 19.19 21.34
C ASP A 107 -14.43 19.54 21.60
N PRO A 108 -15.30 18.55 21.74
CA PRO A 108 -16.72 18.79 21.97
C PRO A 108 -17.06 19.19 23.41
N GLY A 109 -16.05 19.38 24.29
CA GLY A 109 -16.27 19.68 25.71
C GLY A 109 -16.95 18.52 26.44
N GLU A 110 -18.16 18.75 26.97
CA GLU A 110 -18.96 17.73 27.65
C GLU A 110 -19.83 16.89 26.69
N ALA A 111 -19.98 17.34 25.44
CA ALA A 111 -20.76 16.60 24.44
C ALA A 111 -19.99 15.36 23.94
N VAL A 112 -20.75 14.32 23.58
CA VAL A 112 -20.22 13.08 23.02
C VAL A 112 -20.71 12.94 21.59
N ILE A 113 -19.78 12.92 20.65
CA ILE A 113 -20.08 12.68 19.23
C ILE A 113 -19.85 11.20 18.93
N LYS A 114 -20.86 10.52 18.41
CA LYS A 114 -20.86 9.08 18.10
C LYS A 114 -21.45 8.81 16.71
N GLU A 115 -21.36 7.59 16.24
CA GLU A 115 -21.88 7.20 14.91
C GLU A 115 -23.36 7.52 14.71
N GLY A 116 -24.17 7.48 15.79
CA GLY A 116 -25.60 7.85 15.74
C GLY A 116 -25.86 9.31 15.35
N ASP A 117 -24.86 10.18 15.47
CA ASP A 117 -24.99 11.61 15.17
C ASP A 117 -24.64 11.94 13.72
N PHE A 118 -24.04 10.99 12.98
CA PHE A 118 -23.56 11.22 11.61
C PHE A 118 -24.66 11.72 10.67
N ALA A 119 -25.84 11.14 10.74
CA ALA A 119 -26.96 11.55 9.88
C ALA A 119 -27.38 13.02 10.13
N ALA A 120 -27.32 13.49 11.39
CA ALA A 120 -27.63 14.87 11.73
C ALA A 120 -26.53 15.83 11.24
N ILE A 121 -25.26 15.44 11.36
CA ILE A 121 -24.12 16.21 10.85
C ILE A 121 -24.20 16.31 9.32
N GLU A 122 -24.43 15.19 8.62
CA GLU A 122 -24.59 15.16 7.16
C GLU A 122 -25.74 16.02 6.68
N ALA A 123 -26.89 15.97 7.36
CA ALA A 123 -28.04 16.80 7.04
C ALA A 123 -27.73 18.29 7.22
N LYS A 124 -27.04 18.65 8.30
CA LYS A 124 -26.61 20.04 8.54
C LYS A 124 -25.59 20.51 7.49
N MET A 125 -24.62 19.68 7.11
CA MET A 125 -23.69 20.02 6.04
C MET A 125 -24.42 20.27 4.72
N LEU A 126 -25.42 19.46 4.36
CA LEU A 126 -26.21 19.65 3.15
C LEU A 126 -27.10 20.92 3.21
N GLU A 127 -27.60 21.28 4.38
CA GLU A 127 -28.29 22.56 4.60
C GLU A 127 -27.38 23.75 4.32
N LEU A 128 -26.13 23.72 4.83
CA LEU A 128 -25.12 24.75 4.58
C LEU A 128 -24.71 24.83 3.09
N VAL A 129 -24.58 23.67 2.42
CA VAL A 129 -24.34 23.62 0.97
C VAL A 129 -25.43 24.36 0.20
N ALA A 130 -26.71 24.22 0.61
CA ALA A 130 -27.84 24.86 -0.04
C ALA A 130 -27.83 26.41 0.11
N LYS A 131 -27.19 26.92 1.17
CA LYS A 131 -27.00 28.38 1.37
C LYS A 131 -26.02 28.99 0.37
N LYS A 132 -25.14 28.18 -0.26
CA LYS A 132 -24.14 28.62 -1.25
C LYS A 132 -23.20 29.69 -0.71
N GLU A 133 -22.78 29.54 0.53
CA GLU A 133 -21.95 30.50 1.23
C GLU A 133 -20.59 30.66 0.57
N GLU A 134 -20.17 31.90 0.36
CA GLU A 134 -18.86 32.23 -0.22
C GLU A 134 -17.76 31.93 0.80
N ILE A 135 -16.63 31.35 0.34
CA ILE A 135 -15.47 31.10 1.16
C ILE A 135 -14.44 32.22 0.92
N LYS A 136 -14.27 33.06 1.93
CA LYS A 136 -13.45 34.29 1.84
C LYS A 136 -12.12 34.15 2.55
N ARG A 137 -11.04 34.33 1.79
CA ARG A 137 -9.68 34.42 2.31
C ARG A 137 -9.40 35.83 2.84
N GLN A 138 -8.71 35.90 3.98
CA GLN A 138 -8.23 37.13 4.55
C GLN A 138 -6.81 36.96 5.10
N ASP A 139 -5.90 37.85 4.69
CA ASP A 139 -4.60 37.99 5.33
C ASP A 139 -4.78 38.78 6.64
N ILE A 140 -4.20 38.31 7.72
CA ILE A 140 -4.39 38.85 9.08
C ILE A 140 -3.04 38.94 9.79
N THR A 141 -2.86 40.01 10.62
CA THR A 141 -1.67 40.08 11.45
C THR A 141 -1.70 39.07 12.58
N LYS A 142 -0.54 38.65 13.10
CA LYS A 142 -0.46 37.73 14.24
C LYS A 142 -1.22 38.26 15.46
N ALA A 143 -1.14 39.57 15.74
CA ALA A 143 -1.82 40.22 16.84
C ALA A 143 -3.36 40.14 16.70
N ASP A 144 -3.89 40.42 15.51
CA ASP A 144 -5.32 40.37 15.25
C ASP A 144 -5.84 38.92 15.27
N ALA A 145 -5.05 37.98 14.72
CA ALA A 145 -5.38 36.55 14.77
C ALA A 145 -5.44 36.03 16.21
N MET A 146 -4.42 36.34 17.03
CA MET A 146 -4.39 35.98 18.45
C MET A 146 -5.60 36.55 19.20
N LYS A 147 -5.95 37.81 18.92
CA LYS A 147 -7.14 38.42 19.54
C LYS A 147 -8.43 37.75 19.07
N MET A 148 -8.59 37.56 17.75
CA MET A 148 -9.81 36.97 17.17
C MET A 148 -10.10 35.57 17.73
N PHE A 149 -9.12 34.68 17.74
CA PHE A 149 -9.28 33.30 18.23
C PHE A 149 -9.27 33.24 19.75
N GLY A 150 -8.54 34.12 20.42
CA GLY A 150 -8.55 34.25 21.88
C GLY A 150 -9.92 34.68 22.43
N ASP A 151 -10.54 35.71 21.82
CA ASP A 151 -11.89 36.19 22.21
C ASP A 151 -12.97 35.10 22.01
N ARG A 152 -12.75 34.13 21.13
CA ARG A 152 -13.61 32.97 20.88
C ARG A 152 -13.29 31.77 21.77
N GLY A 153 -12.20 31.82 22.55
CA GLY A 153 -11.76 30.71 23.41
C GLY A 153 -11.16 29.53 22.65
N GLU A 154 -10.70 29.74 21.42
CA GLU A 154 -10.10 28.73 20.53
C GLU A 154 -8.62 28.46 20.90
N GLU A 155 -8.42 27.75 22.02
CA GLU A 155 -7.09 27.50 22.59
C GLU A 155 -6.13 26.77 21.63
N TYR A 156 -6.63 25.80 20.85
CA TYR A 156 -5.82 25.07 19.87
C TYR A 156 -5.34 25.98 18.73
N LYS A 157 -6.19 26.92 18.28
CA LYS A 157 -5.83 27.89 17.23
C LYS A 157 -4.84 28.93 17.76
N THR A 158 -5.04 29.42 18.98
CA THR A 158 -4.08 30.37 19.59
C THR A 158 -2.71 29.74 19.80
N GLU A 159 -2.65 28.47 20.19
CA GLU A 159 -1.39 27.73 20.27
C GLU A 159 -0.69 27.65 18.90
N LEU A 160 -1.42 27.28 17.83
CA LEU A 160 -0.86 27.22 16.46
C LEU A 160 -0.35 28.58 15.99
N ILE A 161 -1.12 29.65 16.22
CA ILE A 161 -0.75 31.02 15.84
C ILE A 161 0.53 31.46 16.56
N SER A 162 0.72 31.07 17.82
CA SER A 162 1.90 31.44 18.61
C SER A 162 3.22 31.03 17.92
N GLU A 163 3.20 29.93 17.17
CA GLU A 163 4.37 29.38 16.46
C GLU A 163 4.56 29.92 15.06
N LEU A 164 3.57 30.62 14.49
CA LEU A 164 3.64 31.17 13.14
C LEU A 164 4.38 32.53 13.11
N GLU A 165 5.03 32.80 12.00
CA GLU A 165 5.63 34.13 11.73
C GLU A 165 4.57 35.12 11.29
N ASP A 166 4.73 36.40 11.68
CA ASP A 166 3.83 37.45 11.25
C ASP A 166 3.96 37.69 9.74
N GLY A 167 2.84 38.02 9.10
CA GLY A 167 2.77 38.21 7.63
C GLY A 167 2.54 36.90 6.83
N THR A 168 2.50 35.74 7.50
CA THR A 168 2.20 34.46 6.85
C THR A 168 0.84 33.88 7.25
N ILE A 169 0.06 34.61 8.04
CA ILE A 169 -1.17 34.15 8.66
C ILE A 169 -2.37 34.50 7.79
N THR A 170 -3.16 33.50 7.45
CA THR A 170 -4.41 33.64 6.72
C THR A 170 -5.56 32.99 7.46
N THR A 171 -6.74 33.56 7.28
CA THR A 171 -8.00 32.97 7.74
C THR A 171 -8.96 32.80 6.56
N TYR A 172 -9.85 31.84 6.70
CA TYR A 172 -10.94 31.62 5.75
C TYR A 172 -12.26 31.64 6.50
N THR A 173 -13.17 32.46 6.02
CA THR A 173 -14.53 32.62 6.57
C THR A 173 -15.55 32.03 5.61
N GLN A 174 -16.42 31.18 6.13
CA GLN A 174 -17.54 30.56 5.43
C GLN A 174 -18.75 30.65 6.35
N GLY A 175 -19.80 31.34 5.92
CA GLY A 175 -20.97 31.55 6.77
C GLY A 175 -20.63 32.11 8.15
N SER A 176 -20.96 31.35 9.18
CA SER A 176 -20.66 31.69 10.58
C SER A 176 -19.31 31.19 11.07
N PHE A 177 -18.62 30.34 10.30
CA PHE A 177 -17.37 29.69 10.67
C PHE A 177 -16.14 30.44 10.09
N THR A 178 -15.14 30.66 10.92
CA THR A 178 -13.84 31.22 10.51
C THR A 178 -12.74 30.33 11.04
N ASP A 179 -11.85 29.89 10.14
CA ASP A 179 -10.71 29.05 10.50
C ASP A 179 -9.36 29.70 10.21
N LEU A 180 -8.35 29.32 11.01
CA LEU A 180 -6.94 29.55 10.73
C LEU A 180 -6.49 28.53 9.66
N CYS A 181 -6.19 28.99 8.46
CA CYS A 181 -5.94 28.09 7.34
C CYS A 181 -5.07 28.74 6.26
N ARG A 182 -4.26 27.94 5.57
CA ARG A 182 -3.44 28.38 4.45
C ARG A 182 -4.15 28.30 3.09
N GLY A 183 -5.26 27.57 3.02
CA GLY A 183 -5.95 27.28 1.76
C GLY A 183 -5.20 26.26 0.89
N PRO A 184 -5.51 26.15 -0.42
CA PRO A 184 -6.62 26.85 -1.07
C PRO A 184 -8.00 26.23 -0.74
N HIS A 185 -9.04 27.00 -1.03
CA HIS A 185 -10.44 26.61 -0.88
C HIS A 185 -11.26 26.80 -2.15
N LEU A 186 -12.43 26.17 -2.19
CA LEU A 186 -13.46 26.36 -3.21
C LEU A 186 -14.04 27.78 -3.12
N PRO A 187 -14.60 28.32 -4.23
CA PRO A 187 -15.25 29.62 -4.20
C PRO A 187 -16.43 29.74 -3.24
N ASN A 188 -17.21 28.67 -3.11
CA ASN A 188 -18.38 28.62 -2.23
C ASN A 188 -18.78 27.15 -1.93
N THR A 189 -19.72 26.98 -0.99
CA THR A 189 -20.16 25.66 -0.51
C THR A 189 -20.98 24.86 -1.53
N SER A 190 -21.53 25.47 -2.57
CA SER A 190 -22.42 24.78 -3.53
C SER A 190 -21.76 23.70 -4.38
N TYR A 191 -20.43 23.61 -4.38
CA TYR A 191 -19.66 22.55 -5.04
C TYR A 191 -19.78 21.21 -4.32
N LEU A 192 -20.03 21.20 -3.00
CA LEU A 192 -19.96 20.06 -2.09
C LEU A 192 -21.30 19.29 -2.04
N LYS A 193 -21.72 18.71 -3.17
CA LYS A 193 -23.11 18.20 -3.36
C LYS A 193 -23.41 16.86 -2.70
N ALA A 194 -22.41 16.07 -2.39
CA ALA A 194 -22.58 14.73 -1.82
C ALA A 194 -21.63 14.55 -0.63
N VAL A 195 -22.18 14.26 0.54
CA VAL A 195 -21.47 14.25 1.82
C VAL A 195 -21.69 12.92 2.52
N LYS A 196 -20.64 12.38 3.15
CA LYS A 196 -20.72 11.22 4.04
C LYS A 196 -19.70 11.34 5.18
N ILE A 197 -20.15 11.16 6.42
CA ILE A 197 -19.27 10.95 7.58
C ILE A 197 -18.97 9.46 7.66
N LEU A 198 -17.67 9.12 7.70
CA LEU A 198 -17.22 7.73 7.59
C LEU A 198 -17.00 7.08 8.95
N SER A 199 -16.35 7.80 9.88
CA SER A 199 -16.02 7.28 11.20
C SER A 199 -15.66 8.38 12.19
N VAL A 200 -15.63 7.99 13.47
CA VAL A 200 -15.16 8.82 14.58
C VAL A 200 -14.11 8.05 15.35
N ALA A 201 -13.04 8.72 15.78
CA ALA A 201 -11.94 8.14 16.55
C ALA A 201 -11.39 9.16 17.57
N GLY A 202 -10.73 8.68 18.61
CA GLY A 202 -9.92 9.54 19.48
C GLY A 202 -8.56 9.85 18.85
N ALA A 203 -8.11 11.09 18.97
CA ALA A 203 -6.79 11.51 18.50
C ALA A 203 -6.15 12.47 19.53
N TYR A 204 -4.93 12.17 19.95
CA TYR A 204 -4.23 13.09 20.85
C TYR A 204 -3.78 14.35 20.13
N TRP A 205 -3.95 15.50 20.78
CA TRP A 205 -3.53 16.77 20.21
C TRP A 205 -2.05 16.72 19.81
N ARG A 206 -1.74 16.97 18.54
CA ARG A 206 -0.41 16.88 17.93
C ARG A 206 0.25 15.49 18.07
N GLY A 207 -0.52 14.43 18.26
CA GLY A 207 0.01 13.06 18.39
C GLY A 207 0.72 12.79 19.74
N ASP A 208 0.66 13.70 20.70
CA ASP A 208 1.27 13.53 22.00
C ASP A 208 0.28 12.90 22.98
N GLU A 209 0.52 11.66 23.38
CA GLU A 209 -0.32 10.88 24.33
C GLU A 209 -0.47 11.54 25.71
N LYS A 210 0.40 12.49 26.07
CA LYS A 210 0.32 13.26 27.33
C LYS A 210 -0.64 14.44 27.25
N ARG A 211 -1.09 14.79 26.05
CA ARG A 211 -1.99 15.92 25.81
C ARG A 211 -3.44 15.46 25.73
N LYS A 212 -4.36 16.43 25.67
CA LYS A 212 -5.79 16.14 25.61
C LYS A 212 -6.15 15.30 24.39
N GLN A 213 -6.96 14.28 24.59
CA GLN A 213 -7.54 13.50 23.52
C GLN A 213 -8.72 14.26 22.91
N LEU A 214 -8.64 14.54 21.61
CA LEU A 214 -9.68 15.14 20.79
C LEU A 214 -10.51 14.06 20.10
N VAL A 215 -11.63 14.47 19.56
CA VAL A 215 -12.48 13.65 18.69
C VAL A 215 -12.15 13.95 17.25
N ARG A 216 -11.72 12.94 16.49
CA ARG A 216 -11.42 13.03 15.05
C ARG A 216 -12.58 12.45 14.25
N LEU A 217 -13.23 13.29 13.46
CA LEU A 217 -14.27 12.86 12.53
C LEU A 217 -13.69 12.76 11.12
N TYR A 218 -13.87 11.60 10.49
CA TYR A 218 -13.49 11.38 9.10
C TYR A 218 -14.71 11.54 8.19
N GLY A 219 -14.53 12.27 7.11
CA GLY A 219 -15.57 12.49 6.11
C GLY A 219 -15.05 12.38 4.68
N ILE A 220 -15.99 12.22 3.76
CA ILE A 220 -15.72 12.28 2.32
C ILE A 220 -16.86 13.01 1.62
N THR A 221 -16.50 13.75 0.58
CA THR A 221 -17.45 14.49 -0.25
C THR A 221 -17.11 14.30 -1.73
N PHE A 222 -18.13 14.47 -2.56
CA PHE A 222 -18.00 14.39 -4.02
C PHE A 222 -18.80 15.47 -4.72
N PRO A 223 -18.40 15.90 -5.94
CA PRO A 223 -19.17 16.82 -6.75
C PRO A 223 -20.53 16.29 -7.19
N LYS A 224 -20.72 14.97 -7.21
CA LYS A 224 -21.96 14.30 -7.65
C LYS A 224 -22.31 13.13 -6.73
N LYS A 225 -23.60 12.97 -6.44
CA LYS A 225 -24.09 11.85 -5.60
C LYS A 225 -23.72 10.48 -6.15
N LYS A 226 -23.78 10.28 -7.47
CA LYS A 226 -23.37 9.02 -8.11
C LYS A 226 -21.95 8.61 -7.75
N MET A 227 -21.01 9.54 -7.69
CA MET A 227 -19.61 9.27 -7.31
C MET A 227 -19.50 8.83 -5.85
N LEU A 228 -20.28 9.44 -4.96
CA LEU A 228 -20.36 9.00 -3.56
C LEU A 228 -20.93 7.59 -3.44
N ASP A 229 -22.02 7.28 -4.14
CA ASP A 229 -22.67 5.97 -4.10
C ASP A 229 -21.73 4.87 -4.63
N GLU A 230 -20.99 5.15 -5.71
CA GLU A 230 -19.94 4.27 -6.24
C GLU A 230 -18.81 4.05 -5.23
N TYR A 231 -18.35 5.11 -4.57
CA TYR A 231 -17.31 5.02 -3.53
C TYR A 231 -17.77 4.21 -2.31
N LEU A 232 -19.01 4.43 -1.83
CA LEU A 232 -19.56 3.67 -0.71
C LEU A 232 -19.71 2.18 -1.05
N THR A 233 -20.11 1.87 -2.28
CA THR A 233 -20.16 0.49 -2.79
C THR A 233 -18.78 -0.15 -2.76
N LEU A 234 -17.74 0.57 -3.22
CA LEU A 234 -16.35 0.10 -3.15
C LEU A 234 -15.88 -0.13 -1.71
N LEU A 235 -16.26 0.76 -0.78
CA LEU A 235 -15.92 0.58 0.65
C LEU A 235 -16.59 -0.66 1.25
N GLU A 236 -17.84 -0.93 0.90
CA GLU A 236 -18.55 -2.14 1.36
C GLU A 236 -17.89 -3.41 0.79
N GLU A 237 -17.55 -3.40 -0.49
CA GLU A 237 -16.81 -4.50 -1.11
C GLU A 237 -15.42 -4.68 -0.45
N ALA A 238 -14.71 -3.57 -0.12
CA ALA A 238 -13.47 -3.63 0.61
C ALA A 238 -13.62 -4.34 1.97
N LYS A 239 -14.65 -3.99 2.73
CA LYS A 239 -14.95 -4.63 4.03
C LYS A 239 -15.25 -6.12 3.89
N LYS A 240 -15.96 -6.54 2.83
CA LYS A 240 -16.24 -7.96 2.55
C LYS A 240 -14.97 -8.73 2.20
N ARG A 241 -14.01 -8.07 1.55
CA ARG A 241 -12.75 -8.66 1.08
C ARG A 241 -11.60 -8.53 2.09
N ASP A 242 -11.81 -7.89 3.24
CA ASP A 242 -10.78 -7.69 4.27
C ASP A 242 -10.06 -9.01 4.60
N HIS A 243 -8.73 -9.03 4.38
CA HIS A 243 -7.90 -10.22 4.59
C HIS A 243 -7.96 -10.75 6.02
N ARG A 244 -8.20 -9.90 7.02
CA ARG A 244 -8.32 -10.28 8.43
C ARG A 244 -9.58 -11.12 8.66
N LYS A 245 -10.70 -10.73 8.02
CA LYS A 245 -11.96 -11.44 8.06
C LYS A 245 -11.86 -12.77 7.31
N ILE A 246 -11.46 -12.71 6.03
CA ILE A 246 -11.35 -13.91 5.18
C ILE A 246 -10.30 -14.86 5.73
N GLY A 247 -9.15 -14.35 6.18
CA GLY A 247 -8.09 -15.15 6.77
C GLY A 247 -8.53 -15.91 8.02
N LYS A 248 -9.36 -15.29 8.87
CA LYS A 248 -9.99 -15.96 10.02
C LYS A 248 -11.03 -16.99 9.58
N GLU A 249 -11.92 -16.68 8.62
CA GLU A 249 -12.93 -17.58 8.08
C GLU A 249 -12.31 -18.84 7.43
N MET A 250 -11.14 -18.69 6.81
CA MET A 250 -10.42 -19.75 6.12
C MET A 250 -9.33 -20.43 6.97
N ASP A 251 -9.14 -20.03 8.22
CA ASP A 251 -8.08 -20.53 9.12
C ASP A 251 -6.67 -20.41 8.50
N LEU A 252 -6.33 -19.24 7.95
CA LEU A 252 -5.04 -19.02 7.29
C LEU A 252 -3.96 -18.57 8.27
N PHE A 253 -4.28 -17.67 9.17
CA PHE A 253 -3.35 -17.10 10.13
C PHE A 253 -4.07 -16.56 11.36
N MET A 254 -3.30 -16.31 12.42
CA MET A 254 -3.81 -15.69 13.65
C MET A 254 -2.79 -14.75 14.27
N PHE A 255 -3.29 -13.87 15.14
CA PHE A 255 -2.50 -13.04 16.04
C PHE A 255 -2.88 -13.37 17.49
N SER A 256 -1.93 -13.22 18.41
CA SER A 256 -2.15 -13.39 19.84
C SER A 256 -1.38 -12.33 20.62
N ASP A 257 -2.03 -11.66 21.55
CA ASP A 257 -1.37 -10.70 22.42
C ASP A 257 -0.29 -11.35 23.30
N THR A 258 -0.45 -12.64 23.62
CA THR A 258 0.54 -13.42 24.36
C THR A 258 1.84 -13.61 23.57
N VAL A 259 1.74 -13.78 22.24
CA VAL A 259 2.92 -13.88 21.36
C VAL A 259 3.51 -12.51 21.10
N GLY A 260 2.66 -11.52 20.91
CA GLY A 260 3.05 -10.12 20.70
C GLY A 260 2.33 -9.48 19.50
N LYS A 261 2.12 -8.17 19.59
CA LYS A 261 1.47 -7.39 18.55
C LYS A 261 2.31 -7.35 17.27
N GLY A 262 1.67 -7.55 16.13
CA GLY A 262 2.34 -7.53 14.84
C GLY A 262 3.20 -8.76 14.53
N LEU A 263 3.02 -9.85 15.27
CA LEU A 263 3.70 -11.14 15.04
C LEU A 263 2.67 -12.18 14.55
N PRO A 264 2.50 -12.33 13.23
CA PRO A 264 1.54 -13.28 12.67
C PRO A 264 2.00 -14.72 12.84
N MET A 265 1.06 -15.60 13.20
CA MET A 265 1.25 -17.06 13.18
C MET A 265 0.48 -17.64 12.02
N TRP A 266 1.16 -18.38 11.16
CA TRP A 266 0.56 -19.09 10.05
C TRP A 266 -0.05 -20.40 10.52
N LEU A 267 -1.34 -20.59 10.25
CA LEU A 267 -2.03 -21.85 10.49
C LEU A 267 -1.75 -22.85 9.34
N PRO A 268 -2.10 -24.12 9.47
CA PRO A 268 -1.76 -25.13 8.45
C PRO A 268 -2.15 -24.77 7.03
N LYS A 269 -3.35 -24.21 6.82
CA LYS A 269 -3.83 -23.79 5.50
C LYS A 269 -3.06 -22.60 4.96
N GLY A 270 -2.78 -21.60 5.79
CA GLY A 270 -1.96 -20.46 5.40
C GLY A 270 -0.51 -20.84 5.12
N THR A 271 0.03 -21.80 5.88
CA THR A 271 1.36 -22.37 5.63
C THR A 271 1.40 -23.07 4.27
N ALA A 272 0.38 -23.87 3.94
CA ALA A 272 0.29 -24.51 2.62
C ALA A 272 0.28 -23.49 1.48
N LEU A 273 -0.56 -22.46 1.58
CA LEU A 273 -0.59 -21.35 0.60
C LEU A 273 0.79 -20.70 0.44
N ARG A 274 1.45 -20.38 1.55
CA ARG A 274 2.76 -19.76 1.58
C ARG A 274 3.84 -20.63 0.93
N LEU A 275 3.87 -21.91 1.25
CA LEU A 275 4.82 -22.86 0.67
C LEU A 275 4.65 -22.98 -0.85
N ARG A 276 3.41 -22.94 -1.37
CA ARG A 276 3.15 -22.96 -2.81
C ARG A 276 3.65 -21.69 -3.50
N LEU A 277 3.49 -20.51 -2.91
CA LEU A 277 4.06 -19.27 -3.42
C LEU A 277 5.60 -19.34 -3.47
N GLN A 278 6.21 -19.89 -2.42
CA GLN A 278 7.66 -20.07 -2.38
C GLN A 278 8.14 -21.06 -3.45
N GLU A 279 7.45 -22.19 -3.62
CA GLU A 279 7.76 -23.17 -4.68
C GLU A 279 7.68 -22.55 -6.07
N PHE A 280 6.61 -21.81 -6.34
CA PHE A 280 6.45 -21.09 -7.62
C PHE A 280 7.63 -20.16 -7.91
N LEU A 281 8.02 -19.34 -6.93
CA LEU A 281 9.14 -18.42 -7.13
C LEU A 281 10.48 -19.17 -7.26
N ARG A 282 10.70 -20.26 -6.52
CA ARG A 282 11.91 -21.11 -6.67
C ARG A 282 12.03 -21.69 -8.09
N ARG A 283 10.92 -22.12 -8.70
CA ARG A 283 10.91 -22.61 -10.09
C ARG A 283 11.37 -21.51 -11.08
N ILE A 284 10.88 -20.27 -10.87
CA ILE A 284 11.32 -19.12 -11.67
C ILE A 284 12.80 -18.83 -11.43
N GLN A 285 13.22 -18.74 -10.17
CA GLN A 285 14.60 -18.46 -9.77
C GLN A 285 15.59 -19.47 -10.35
N ALA A 286 15.23 -20.76 -10.36
CA ALA A 286 16.08 -21.80 -10.95
C ALA A 286 16.38 -21.56 -12.43
N ARG A 287 15.42 -21.06 -13.22
CA ARG A 287 15.62 -20.72 -14.64
C ARG A 287 16.55 -19.53 -14.87
N TYR A 288 16.61 -18.63 -13.88
CA TYR A 288 17.52 -17.48 -13.89
C TYR A 288 18.83 -17.75 -13.11
N ASN A 289 19.13 -19.02 -12.78
CA ASN A 289 20.34 -19.46 -12.08
C ASN A 289 20.58 -18.78 -10.74
N TYR A 290 19.52 -18.57 -9.94
CA TYR A 290 19.65 -18.15 -8.55
C TYR A 290 20.09 -19.33 -7.67
N GLN A 291 20.95 -19.03 -6.73
CA GLN A 291 21.39 -19.96 -5.69
C GLN A 291 20.69 -19.64 -4.38
N GLU A 292 19.97 -20.62 -3.82
CA GLU A 292 19.25 -20.43 -2.56
C GLU A 292 20.23 -20.50 -1.39
N VAL A 293 20.13 -19.55 -0.48
CA VAL A 293 20.91 -19.46 0.76
C VAL A 293 19.97 -19.32 1.95
N MET A 294 20.50 -19.50 3.16
CA MET A 294 19.74 -19.33 4.39
C MET A 294 20.61 -18.66 5.43
N CYS A 295 20.14 -17.51 5.94
CA CYS A 295 20.86 -16.71 6.93
C CYS A 295 20.17 -16.74 8.29
N PRO A 296 20.91 -16.65 9.41
CA PRO A 296 20.33 -16.58 10.74
C PRO A 296 19.45 -15.33 10.90
N PRO A 297 18.44 -15.36 11.79
CA PRO A 297 17.56 -14.22 12.02
C PRO A 297 18.18 -13.13 12.89
N ILE A 298 19.35 -13.37 13.46
CA ILE A 298 20.11 -12.44 14.29
C ILE A 298 21.51 -12.21 13.68
N GLY A 299 22.12 -11.08 13.97
CA GLY A 299 23.48 -10.77 13.58
C GLY A 299 24.17 -9.87 14.59
N ASN A 300 25.52 -9.95 14.65
CA ASN A 300 26.30 -9.10 15.51
C ASN A 300 26.14 -7.61 15.11
N LYS A 301 26.16 -6.73 16.09
CA LYS A 301 26.05 -5.26 15.91
C LYS A 301 27.00 -4.70 14.85
N LEU A 302 28.23 -5.22 14.79
CA LEU A 302 29.23 -4.76 13.84
C LEU A 302 28.79 -4.92 12.38
N LEU A 303 28.03 -5.99 12.07
CA LEU A 303 27.48 -6.22 10.74
C LEU A 303 26.56 -5.06 10.30
N TYR A 304 25.73 -4.56 11.21
CA TYR A 304 24.77 -3.48 10.95
C TYR A 304 25.41 -2.09 11.03
N ILE A 305 26.48 -1.92 11.79
CA ILE A 305 27.32 -0.71 11.75
C ILE A 305 28.00 -0.62 10.39
N THR A 306 28.64 -1.72 9.94
CA THR A 306 29.33 -1.78 8.64
C THR A 306 28.37 -1.45 7.50
N SER A 307 27.18 -2.03 7.49
CA SER A 307 26.18 -1.77 6.45
C SER A 307 25.48 -0.39 6.54
N GLY A 308 25.60 0.31 7.66
CA GLY A 308 24.92 1.59 7.92
C GLY A 308 23.49 1.48 8.45
N HIS A 309 22.94 0.27 8.55
CA HIS A 309 21.57 0.05 9.05
C HIS A 309 21.42 0.50 10.51
N TYR A 310 22.44 0.27 11.34
CA TYR A 310 22.40 0.65 12.75
C TYR A 310 22.09 2.15 12.97
N ALA A 311 22.74 3.02 12.20
CA ALA A 311 22.55 4.47 12.33
C ALA A 311 21.24 4.96 11.71
N LYS A 312 20.73 4.30 10.66
CA LYS A 312 19.60 4.77 9.87
C LYS A 312 18.24 4.18 10.31
N TYR A 313 18.22 2.96 10.85
CA TYR A 313 16.99 2.31 11.30
C TYR A 313 16.62 2.57 12.78
N GLY A 314 17.49 3.14 13.57
CA GLY A 314 17.36 3.56 14.96
C GLY A 314 16.05 3.22 15.69
N LYS A 315 15.02 4.03 15.47
CA LYS A 315 13.70 3.87 16.13
C LYS A 315 12.88 2.68 15.60
N ASP A 316 13.14 2.23 14.38
CA ASP A 316 12.40 1.16 13.70
C ASP A 316 13.09 -0.21 13.88
N SER A 317 14.11 -0.30 14.72
CA SER A 317 14.77 -1.54 15.10
C SER A 317 14.34 -1.99 16.48
N PHE A 318 14.26 -3.30 16.70
CA PHE A 318 14.20 -3.85 18.03
C PHE A 318 15.47 -3.48 18.80
N GLN A 319 15.35 -3.33 20.12
CA GLN A 319 16.51 -3.05 20.96
C GLN A 319 17.55 -4.19 20.87
N PRO A 320 18.85 -3.90 21.08
CA PRO A 320 19.88 -4.90 21.06
C PRO A 320 19.63 -6.05 22.04
N ILE A 321 19.97 -7.26 21.62
CA ILE A 321 20.02 -8.45 22.46
C ILE A 321 21.39 -8.48 23.10
N HIS A 322 21.43 -8.34 24.43
CA HIS A 322 22.66 -8.43 25.21
C HIS A 322 22.93 -9.90 25.58
N THR A 323 24.19 -10.33 25.45
CA THR A 323 24.64 -11.64 25.86
C THR A 323 25.29 -11.57 27.25
N PRO A 324 25.61 -12.74 27.88
CA PRO A 324 26.39 -12.74 29.13
C PRO A 324 27.82 -12.17 28.99
N GLU A 325 28.34 -12.03 27.77
CA GLU A 325 29.65 -11.44 27.51
C GLU A 325 29.51 -9.92 27.44
N GLU A 326 30.32 -9.22 28.24
CA GLU A 326 30.29 -7.76 28.33
C GLU A 326 30.68 -7.12 26.98
N GLY A 327 29.82 -6.23 26.48
CA GLY A 327 30.04 -5.52 25.21
C GLY A 327 29.61 -6.28 23.96
N GLU A 328 29.14 -7.53 24.08
CA GLU A 328 28.61 -8.29 22.96
C GLU A 328 27.13 -8.01 22.76
N GLU A 329 26.77 -7.50 21.58
CA GLU A 329 25.40 -7.16 21.22
C GLU A 329 25.00 -7.75 19.88
N TYR A 330 23.80 -8.36 19.84
CA TYR A 330 23.18 -8.85 18.63
C TYR A 330 21.89 -8.10 18.33
N PHE A 331 21.45 -8.15 17.08
CA PHE A 331 20.20 -7.56 16.62
C PHE A 331 19.36 -8.60 15.89
N LEU A 332 18.04 -8.51 16.03
CA LEU A 332 17.13 -9.11 15.07
C LEU A 332 17.34 -8.44 13.72
N LYS A 333 17.59 -9.23 12.67
CA LYS A 333 17.94 -8.66 11.37
C LYS A 333 16.79 -7.84 10.78
N PRO A 334 17.00 -6.54 10.47
CA PRO A 334 16.00 -5.71 9.82
C PRO A 334 15.99 -5.88 8.29
N MET A 335 17.06 -6.44 7.73
CA MET A 335 17.29 -6.71 6.31
C MET A 335 18.25 -7.88 6.10
N ASN A 336 18.18 -8.52 4.92
CA ASN A 336 19.01 -9.69 4.56
C ASN A 336 20.34 -9.31 3.89
N CYS A 337 20.41 -8.15 3.25
CA CYS A 337 21.55 -7.72 2.43
C CYS A 337 22.92 -7.80 3.12
N PRO A 338 23.11 -7.43 4.41
CA PRO A 338 24.42 -7.53 5.04
C PRO A 338 24.95 -8.97 5.10
N HIS A 339 24.07 -9.95 5.33
CA HIS A 339 24.43 -11.36 5.37
C HIS A 339 24.87 -11.86 3.99
N HIS A 340 24.15 -11.49 2.91
CA HIS A 340 24.53 -11.85 1.56
C HIS A 340 25.88 -11.25 1.13
N CYS A 341 26.19 -10.03 1.58
CA CYS A 341 27.54 -9.45 1.41
C CYS A 341 28.61 -10.32 2.06
N MET A 342 28.36 -10.86 3.26
CA MET A 342 29.30 -11.77 3.94
C MET A 342 29.43 -13.11 3.20
N ILE A 343 28.35 -13.65 2.64
CA ILE A 343 28.39 -14.87 1.81
C ILE A 343 29.22 -14.62 0.55
N TYR A 344 29.02 -13.48 -0.12
CA TYR A 344 29.86 -13.11 -1.27
C TYR A 344 31.34 -13.07 -0.90
N LYS A 345 31.67 -12.44 0.22
CA LYS A 345 33.04 -12.24 0.71
C LYS A 345 33.75 -13.51 1.19
N ASN A 346 33.00 -14.59 1.44
CA ASN A 346 33.52 -15.85 1.96
C ASN A 346 34.57 -16.51 1.05
N SER A 347 34.56 -16.19 -0.26
CA SER A 347 35.49 -16.77 -1.23
C SER A 347 36.02 -15.72 -2.21
N PRO A 348 37.29 -15.81 -2.67
CA PRO A 348 37.75 -14.98 -3.76
C PRO A 348 36.89 -15.14 -5.01
N ARG A 349 36.60 -14.04 -5.68
CA ARG A 349 35.77 -14.00 -6.89
C ARG A 349 36.53 -13.50 -8.09
N SER A 350 36.21 -14.03 -9.26
CA SER A 350 36.70 -13.54 -10.55
C SER A 350 35.53 -12.99 -11.40
N TYR A 351 35.83 -12.25 -12.43
CA TYR A 351 34.85 -11.76 -13.38
C TYR A 351 33.99 -12.86 -14.04
N LYS A 352 34.50 -14.12 -14.06
CA LYS A 352 33.80 -15.29 -14.60
C LYS A 352 32.72 -15.83 -13.65
N ASP A 353 32.85 -15.52 -12.35
CA ASP A 353 31.86 -15.93 -11.33
C ASP A 353 30.65 -15.01 -11.28
N LEU A 354 30.69 -13.89 -12.01
CA LEU A 354 29.64 -12.88 -12.04
C LEU A 354 28.80 -12.94 -13.31
N PRO A 355 27.46 -12.78 -13.24
CA PRO A 355 26.71 -12.39 -12.05
C PRO A 355 26.48 -13.55 -11.07
N LEU A 356 26.68 -13.29 -9.78
CA LEU A 356 26.31 -14.19 -8.69
C LEU A 356 24.95 -13.76 -8.14
N ARG A 357 23.97 -14.67 -8.14
CA ARG A 357 22.59 -14.40 -7.71
C ARG A 357 22.26 -15.25 -6.49
N LEU A 358 22.17 -14.61 -5.33
CA LEU A 358 21.82 -15.26 -4.05
C LEU A 358 20.38 -14.93 -3.69
N ALA A 359 19.58 -15.92 -3.31
CA ALA A 359 18.17 -15.72 -2.94
C ALA A 359 17.85 -16.45 -1.63
N GLU A 360 16.97 -15.85 -0.82
CA GLU A 360 16.39 -16.50 0.35
C GLU A 360 14.96 -16.02 0.61
N PHE A 361 14.16 -16.86 1.26
CA PHE A 361 12.95 -16.43 1.95
C PHE A 361 13.35 -16.05 3.39
N GLY A 362 13.91 -14.85 3.51
CA GLY A 362 14.53 -14.38 4.74
C GLY A 362 13.55 -13.70 5.68
N THR A 363 13.49 -14.15 6.93
CA THR A 363 12.68 -13.48 7.97
C THR A 363 13.43 -12.24 8.47
N VAL A 364 12.75 -11.10 8.45
CA VAL A 364 13.24 -9.82 8.97
C VAL A 364 12.29 -9.26 10.02
N CYS A 365 12.84 -8.46 10.94
CA CYS A 365 12.09 -7.90 12.05
C CYS A 365 12.28 -6.38 12.09
N ARG A 366 11.16 -5.63 12.15
CA ARG A 366 11.14 -4.17 12.28
C ARG A 366 10.19 -3.76 13.38
N TYR A 367 10.59 -2.81 14.20
CA TYR A 367 9.75 -2.33 15.29
C TYR A 367 8.78 -1.26 14.78
N GLU A 368 7.73 -1.71 14.08
CA GLU A 368 6.64 -0.84 13.67
C GLU A 368 5.87 -0.36 14.91
N GLN A 369 5.46 0.92 14.92
CA GLN A 369 4.69 1.48 16.02
C GLN A 369 3.32 0.81 16.14
N SER A 370 2.80 0.66 17.37
CA SER A 370 1.56 -0.10 17.60
C SER A 370 0.35 0.46 16.84
N GLY A 371 0.28 1.77 16.63
CA GLY A 371 -0.80 2.43 15.87
C GLY A 371 -0.74 2.21 14.36
N GLU A 372 0.38 1.72 13.84
CA GLU A 372 0.57 1.48 12.41
C GLU A 372 0.30 0.03 12.00
N LEU A 373 0.21 -0.89 12.97
CA LEU A 373 -0.01 -2.32 12.70
C LEU A 373 -1.39 -2.57 12.09
N HIS A 374 -1.42 -3.34 10.98
CA HIS A 374 -2.66 -3.61 10.29
C HIS A 374 -2.67 -5.01 9.64
N GLY A 375 -3.26 -5.98 10.33
CA GLY A 375 -3.34 -7.37 9.84
C GLY A 375 -1.98 -7.88 9.34
N LEU A 376 -1.97 -8.53 8.17
CA LEU A 376 -0.72 -8.96 7.51
C LEU A 376 -0.05 -7.86 6.68
N THR A 377 -0.69 -6.72 6.42
CA THR A 377 -0.13 -5.67 5.56
C THR A 377 0.97 -4.87 6.25
N ARG A 378 0.92 -4.76 7.59
CA ARG A 378 1.94 -4.09 8.38
C ARG A 378 2.19 -4.82 9.70
N VAL A 379 3.30 -5.51 9.77
CA VAL A 379 3.68 -6.45 10.83
C VAL A 379 5.09 -6.19 11.32
N ARG A 380 5.45 -6.73 12.48
CA ARG A 380 6.80 -6.59 13.09
C ARG A 380 7.76 -7.68 12.68
N SER A 381 7.26 -8.83 12.23
CA SER A 381 8.07 -9.92 11.70
C SER A 381 7.45 -10.40 10.40
N PHE A 382 8.22 -10.43 9.32
CA PHE A 382 7.76 -10.84 8.01
C PHE A 382 8.87 -11.51 7.22
N THR A 383 8.48 -12.26 6.19
CA THR A 383 9.41 -12.95 5.30
C THR A 383 9.50 -12.21 3.98
N GLN A 384 10.71 -11.84 3.57
CA GLN A 384 10.97 -11.32 2.23
C GLN A 384 11.43 -12.45 1.31
N ASP A 385 10.95 -12.42 0.07
CA ASP A 385 11.48 -13.19 -1.05
C ASP A 385 12.70 -12.48 -1.64
N ASP A 386 13.68 -12.29 -0.80
CA ASP A 386 14.82 -11.39 -1.01
C ASP A 386 15.91 -12.06 -1.84
N ALA A 387 16.49 -11.33 -2.76
CA ALA A 387 17.67 -11.76 -3.46
C ALA A 387 18.60 -10.60 -3.79
N HIS A 388 19.87 -10.94 -3.84
CA HIS A 388 20.95 -10.01 -4.13
C HIS A 388 21.79 -10.54 -5.28
N ILE A 389 21.91 -9.72 -6.31
CA ILE A 389 22.69 -10.01 -7.50
C ILE A 389 23.96 -9.19 -7.42
N PHE A 390 25.09 -9.87 -7.37
CA PHE A 390 26.41 -9.24 -7.46
C PHE A 390 26.89 -9.36 -8.90
N CYS A 391 27.07 -8.24 -9.58
CA CYS A 391 27.40 -8.22 -11.00
C CYS A 391 28.48 -7.19 -11.33
N ARG A 392 29.05 -7.29 -12.52
CA ARG A 392 29.94 -6.26 -13.04
C ARG A 392 29.10 -5.05 -13.50
N PRO A 393 29.72 -3.83 -13.56
CA PRO A 393 29.01 -2.63 -14.05
C PRO A 393 28.36 -2.80 -15.44
N ASP A 394 29.01 -3.53 -16.35
CA ASP A 394 28.50 -3.81 -17.69
C ASP A 394 27.31 -4.79 -17.72
N GLN A 395 27.05 -5.51 -16.64
CA GLN A 395 25.95 -6.47 -16.51
C GLN A 395 24.69 -5.86 -15.84
N VAL A 396 24.80 -4.70 -15.18
CA VAL A 396 23.72 -4.09 -14.36
C VAL A 396 22.41 -3.99 -15.13
N LYS A 397 22.47 -3.45 -16.34
CA LYS A 397 21.28 -3.26 -17.17
C LYS A 397 20.57 -4.59 -17.48
N GLN A 398 21.32 -5.60 -17.93
CA GLN A 398 20.75 -6.90 -18.25
C GLN A 398 20.16 -7.60 -17.03
N GLU A 399 20.84 -7.54 -15.89
CA GLU A 399 20.33 -8.13 -14.65
C GLU A 399 19.08 -7.41 -14.15
N PHE A 400 19.02 -6.09 -14.30
CA PHE A 400 17.82 -5.32 -13.96
C PHE A 400 16.62 -5.71 -14.84
N LEU A 401 16.83 -5.87 -16.15
CA LEU A 401 15.80 -6.33 -17.09
C LEU A 401 15.31 -7.75 -16.74
N ASN A 402 16.22 -8.67 -16.37
CA ASN A 402 15.86 -10.03 -15.94
C ASN A 402 14.96 -10.00 -14.70
N VAL A 403 15.25 -9.10 -13.74
CA VAL A 403 14.41 -8.95 -12.55
C VAL A 403 13.03 -8.39 -12.90
N MET A 404 12.94 -7.42 -13.81
CA MET A 404 11.65 -6.91 -14.28
C MET A 404 10.81 -8.03 -14.92
N ASP A 405 11.43 -8.94 -15.66
CA ASP A 405 10.74 -10.11 -16.23
C ASP A 405 10.20 -11.05 -15.16
N ILE A 406 10.99 -11.33 -14.12
CA ILE A 406 10.55 -12.15 -12.97
C ILE A 406 9.32 -11.52 -12.29
N ILE A 407 9.35 -10.21 -12.01
CA ILE A 407 8.22 -9.50 -11.39
C ILE A 407 6.99 -9.55 -12.30
N SER A 408 7.17 -9.36 -13.61
CA SER A 408 6.09 -9.45 -14.59
C SER A 408 5.44 -10.84 -14.63
N ILE A 409 6.24 -11.91 -14.54
CA ILE A 409 5.76 -13.30 -14.44
C ILE A 409 4.90 -13.47 -13.19
N VAL A 410 5.40 -13.02 -12.04
CA VAL A 410 4.68 -13.08 -10.76
C VAL A 410 3.33 -12.39 -10.86
N PHE A 411 3.29 -11.16 -11.34
CA PHE A 411 2.05 -10.38 -11.41
C PHE A 411 1.03 -10.95 -12.39
N LYS A 412 1.48 -11.38 -13.58
CA LYS A 412 0.61 -12.05 -14.56
C LYS A 412 0.00 -13.33 -14.01
N THR A 413 0.78 -14.15 -13.32
CA THR A 413 0.29 -15.42 -12.74
C THR A 413 -0.74 -15.18 -11.63
N MET A 414 -0.65 -14.04 -10.93
CA MET A 414 -1.61 -13.65 -9.90
C MET A 414 -2.79 -12.83 -10.42
N ASN A 415 -2.87 -12.59 -11.74
CA ASN A 415 -3.85 -11.71 -12.39
C ASN A 415 -3.81 -10.26 -11.86
N PHE A 416 -2.63 -9.79 -11.46
CA PHE A 416 -2.40 -8.38 -11.16
C PHE A 416 -2.11 -7.62 -12.46
N GLU A 417 -3.17 -7.36 -13.24
CA GLU A 417 -3.06 -6.73 -14.56
C GLU A 417 -2.80 -5.23 -14.49
N ASN A 418 -3.27 -4.58 -13.41
CA ASN A 418 -3.18 -3.14 -13.23
C ASN A 418 -2.10 -2.79 -12.20
N PHE A 419 -0.87 -2.59 -12.66
CA PHE A 419 0.18 -2.06 -11.82
C PHE A 419 0.77 -0.76 -12.42
N GLU A 420 1.25 0.10 -11.55
CA GLU A 420 1.96 1.32 -11.88
C GLU A 420 3.41 1.16 -11.43
N ALA A 421 4.35 1.62 -12.25
CA ALA A 421 5.76 1.65 -11.88
C ALA A 421 6.10 3.03 -11.30
N GLN A 422 6.90 3.06 -10.23
CA GLN A 422 7.38 4.28 -9.59
C GLN A 422 8.90 4.21 -9.43
N ILE A 423 9.61 5.14 -10.05
CA ILE A 423 11.04 5.33 -9.84
C ILE A 423 11.21 6.28 -8.65
N SER A 424 11.77 5.76 -7.57
CA SER A 424 12.04 6.51 -6.35
C SER A 424 13.50 6.93 -6.32
N LEU A 425 13.73 8.23 -6.48
CA LEU A 425 15.05 8.85 -6.51
C LEU A 425 15.36 9.54 -5.17
N ARG A 426 16.64 9.88 -4.95
CA ARG A 426 17.05 10.66 -3.78
C ARG A 426 16.42 12.05 -3.77
N ASP A 427 16.30 12.62 -2.57
CA ASP A 427 15.88 14.01 -2.39
C ASP A 427 16.93 14.95 -3.00
N LYS A 428 16.47 15.96 -3.75
CA LYS A 428 17.35 16.94 -4.40
C LYS A 428 18.01 17.91 -3.41
N VAL A 429 17.35 18.16 -2.29
CA VAL A 429 17.74 19.16 -1.30
C VAL A 429 18.30 18.51 -0.04
N ASN A 430 17.54 17.59 0.58
CA ASN A 430 17.92 16.93 1.82
C ASN A 430 18.65 15.62 1.53
N ARG A 431 19.99 15.67 1.54
CA ARG A 431 20.87 14.52 1.25
C ARG A 431 21.39 13.78 2.48
N GLU A 432 21.16 14.28 3.68
CA GLU A 432 21.74 13.72 4.93
C GLU A 432 21.31 12.28 5.23
N LYS A 433 20.10 11.89 4.75
CA LYS A 433 19.62 10.52 4.96
C LYS A 433 20.28 9.47 4.06
N TYR A 434 21.00 9.89 3.01
CA TYR A 434 21.61 8.98 2.03
C TYR A 434 23.09 8.74 2.32
N ILE A 435 23.59 7.55 1.96
CA ILE A 435 24.99 7.17 2.07
C ILE A 435 25.62 7.07 0.68
N GLY A 436 26.95 7.19 0.61
CA GLY A 436 27.72 7.03 -0.62
C GLY A 436 27.98 8.35 -1.36
N SER A 437 28.69 8.25 -2.48
CA SER A 437 29.06 9.40 -3.31
C SER A 437 27.95 9.80 -4.29
N ASP A 438 27.94 11.07 -4.70
CA ASP A 438 27.03 11.56 -5.75
C ASP A 438 27.21 10.78 -7.06
N GLU A 439 28.43 10.43 -7.42
CA GLU A 439 28.74 9.66 -8.63
C GLU A 439 28.07 8.28 -8.62
N ASN A 440 28.10 7.57 -7.49
CA ASN A 440 27.43 6.29 -7.33
C ASN A 440 25.91 6.41 -7.48
N TRP A 441 25.34 7.47 -6.92
CA TRP A 441 23.92 7.75 -7.03
C TRP A 441 23.50 8.06 -8.47
N GLU A 442 24.23 8.92 -9.18
CA GLU A 442 23.96 9.28 -10.57
C GLU A 442 23.97 8.04 -11.49
N LYS A 443 24.99 7.18 -11.34
CA LYS A 443 25.08 5.92 -12.09
C LYS A 443 23.88 5.00 -11.82
N ALA A 444 23.47 4.86 -10.56
CA ALA A 444 22.35 4.01 -10.17
C ALA A 444 21.02 4.57 -10.66
N GLU A 445 20.78 5.88 -10.51
CA GLU A 445 19.57 6.55 -10.97
C GLU A 445 19.42 6.45 -12.49
N GLN A 446 20.51 6.69 -13.23
CA GLN A 446 20.52 6.57 -14.69
C GLN A 446 20.22 5.14 -15.16
N ALA A 447 20.85 4.14 -14.53
CA ALA A 447 20.64 2.73 -14.90
C ALA A 447 19.16 2.29 -14.77
N ILE A 448 18.46 2.76 -13.73
CA ILE A 448 17.02 2.45 -13.55
C ILE A 448 16.17 3.13 -14.62
N VAL A 449 16.42 4.41 -14.91
CA VAL A 449 15.65 5.16 -15.92
C VAL A 449 15.82 4.51 -17.29
N GLU A 450 17.05 4.23 -17.71
CA GLU A 450 17.36 3.61 -19.01
C GLU A 450 16.72 2.21 -19.14
N ALA A 451 16.72 1.40 -18.08
CA ALA A 451 16.08 0.08 -18.10
C ALA A 451 14.54 0.19 -18.25
N CYS A 452 13.91 1.16 -17.59
CA CYS A 452 12.47 1.39 -17.74
C CYS A 452 12.12 1.86 -19.16
N GLU A 453 12.91 2.75 -19.75
CA GLU A 453 12.72 3.23 -21.12
C GLU A 453 12.84 2.07 -22.13
N GLU A 454 13.84 1.21 -21.99
CA GLU A 454 14.03 0.06 -22.88
C GLU A 454 12.86 -0.94 -22.84
N LYS A 455 12.27 -1.17 -21.67
CA LYS A 455 11.07 -2.00 -21.51
C LYS A 455 9.78 -1.27 -21.93
N GLY A 456 9.85 0.01 -22.28
CA GLY A 456 8.66 0.83 -22.56
C GLY A 456 7.75 0.99 -21.33
N LEU A 457 8.32 0.83 -20.12
CA LEU A 457 7.58 0.93 -18.87
C LEU A 457 7.42 2.41 -18.49
N LYS A 458 6.18 2.89 -18.53
CA LYS A 458 5.87 4.24 -18.05
C LYS A 458 5.93 4.26 -16.53
N ALA A 459 6.97 4.88 -15.98
CA ALA A 459 7.15 5.01 -14.55
C ALA A 459 6.98 6.48 -14.11
N LYS A 460 6.32 6.67 -12.96
CA LYS A 460 6.26 7.97 -12.27
C LYS A 460 7.57 8.17 -11.50
N ILE A 461 8.19 9.33 -11.64
CA ILE A 461 9.39 9.68 -10.87
C ILE A 461 8.98 10.40 -9.60
N GLU A 462 9.42 9.87 -8.45
CA GLU A 462 9.23 10.47 -7.12
C GLU A 462 10.59 10.73 -6.46
N TYR A 463 10.78 11.95 -5.98
CA TYR A 463 11.98 12.35 -5.27
C TYR A 463 11.81 12.22 -3.76
N GLY A 464 12.87 11.81 -3.07
CA GLY A 464 12.84 11.68 -1.62
C GLY A 464 12.46 10.27 -1.10
N GLU A 465 11.93 9.41 -1.96
CA GLU A 465 11.42 8.07 -1.63
C GLU A 465 12.45 6.93 -1.82
N ALA A 466 13.67 7.25 -2.25
CA ALA A 466 14.75 6.27 -2.40
C ALA A 466 15.16 5.65 -1.05
N ALA A 467 15.67 4.41 -1.07
CA ALA A 467 16.33 3.83 0.08
C ALA A 467 17.60 4.64 0.43
N PHE A 468 18.06 4.54 1.68
CA PHE A 468 19.21 5.33 2.11
C PHE A 468 20.53 4.94 1.37
N TYR A 469 20.58 3.78 0.75
CA TYR A 469 21.75 3.23 0.04
C TYR A 469 21.62 3.22 -1.49
N GLY A 470 20.44 3.46 -2.05
CA GLY A 470 20.26 3.44 -3.51
C GLY A 470 18.85 3.78 -3.97
N PRO A 471 18.71 4.19 -5.25
CA PRO A 471 17.42 4.41 -5.88
C PRO A 471 16.68 3.08 -6.11
N LYS A 472 15.36 3.15 -6.29
CA LYS A 472 14.52 1.96 -6.45
C LYS A 472 13.44 2.13 -7.51
N LEU A 473 13.05 1.01 -8.12
CA LEU A 473 11.85 0.86 -8.93
C LEU A 473 10.85 0.06 -8.12
N ASP A 474 9.75 0.70 -7.75
CA ASP A 474 8.64 0.08 -7.02
C ASP A 474 7.49 -0.23 -7.97
N PHE A 475 6.84 -1.37 -7.75
CA PHE A 475 5.65 -1.77 -8.48
C PHE A 475 4.43 -1.64 -7.56
N MET A 476 3.57 -0.68 -7.90
CA MET A 476 2.34 -0.38 -7.19
C MET A 476 1.20 -1.16 -7.85
N VAL A 477 0.77 -2.23 -7.22
CA VAL A 477 -0.35 -3.06 -7.71
C VAL A 477 -1.67 -2.47 -7.24
N LYS A 478 -2.67 -2.42 -8.11
CA LYS A 478 -4.05 -2.13 -7.74
C LYS A 478 -4.81 -3.43 -7.50
N ASP A 479 -5.40 -3.57 -6.33
CA ASP A 479 -6.27 -4.70 -6.05
C ASP A 479 -7.60 -4.61 -6.80
N ALA A 480 -8.46 -5.63 -6.66
CA ALA A 480 -9.74 -5.71 -7.38
C ALA A 480 -10.72 -4.56 -7.10
N ILE A 481 -10.45 -3.74 -6.10
CA ILE A 481 -11.25 -2.56 -5.73
C ILE A 481 -10.47 -1.24 -5.88
N GLY A 482 -9.32 -1.29 -6.55
CA GLY A 482 -8.54 -0.12 -6.94
C GLY A 482 -7.60 0.45 -5.88
N ARG A 483 -7.42 -0.21 -4.71
CA ARG A 483 -6.43 0.24 -3.70
C ARG A 483 -5.02 -0.07 -4.18
N ARG A 484 -4.10 0.87 -3.95
CA ARG A 484 -2.68 0.76 -4.34
C ARG A 484 -1.86 0.10 -3.24
N TRP A 485 -1.05 -0.89 -3.63
CA TRP A 485 -0.16 -1.63 -2.76
C TRP A 485 1.23 -1.72 -3.36
N GLN A 486 2.23 -1.27 -2.63
CA GLN A 486 3.63 -1.52 -3.01
C GLN A 486 3.95 -2.99 -2.73
N LEU A 487 4.25 -3.74 -3.78
CA LEU A 487 4.67 -5.14 -3.72
C LEU A 487 6.10 -5.30 -4.22
N GLY A 488 6.31 -5.53 -5.51
CA GLY A 488 7.63 -5.76 -6.07
C GLY A 488 8.56 -4.54 -5.98
N THR A 489 9.84 -4.77 -5.70
CA THR A 489 10.87 -3.72 -5.65
C THR A 489 12.17 -4.22 -6.26
N ILE A 490 12.86 -3.34 -7.00
CA ILE A 490 14.23 -3.52 -7.52
C ILE A 490 15.04 -2.30 -7.11
N GLN A 491 16.28 -2.51 -6.62
CA GLN A 491 17.17 -1.43 -6.19
C GLN A 491 18.57 -1.67 -6.73
N VAL A 492 19.22 -0.61 -7.19
CA VAL A 492 20.63 -0.65 -7.62
C VAL A 492 21.49 -0.01 -6.54
N ASP A 493 22.51 -0.71 -6.11
CA ASP A 493 23.35 -0.35 -4.96
C ASP A 493 24.83 -0.46 -5.28
N TYR A 494 25.51 0.67 -5.28
CA TYR A 494 26.97 0.78 -5.35
C TYR A 494 27.61 0.94 -3.96
N ASN A 495 26.81 1.21 -2.93
CA ASN A 495 27.28 1.64 -1.62
C ASN A 495 27.60 0.48 -0.68
N LEU A 496 26.72 -0.53 -0.57
CA LEU A 496 27.00 -1.70 0.26
C LEU A 496 28.24 -2.49 -0.20
N PRO A 497 28.45 -2.75 -1.52
CA PRO A 497 29.68 -3.35 -1.98
C PRO A 497 30.94 -2.59 -1.55
N GLU A 498 30.91 -1.27 -1.53
CA GLU A 498 32.03 -0.43 -1.07
C GLU A 498 32.22 -0.56 0.44
N ARG A 499 31.17 -0.43 1.24
CA ARG A 499 31.23 -0.51 2.71
C ARG A 499 31.71 -1.87 3.21
N PHE A 500 31.31 -2.96 2.54
CA PHE A 500 31.81 -4.31 2.83
C PHE A 500 33.12 -4.65 2.17
N GLN A 501 33.68 -3.73 1.37
CA GLN A 501 34.95 -3.94 0.62
C GLN A 501 34.89 -5.21 -0.23
N LEU A 502 33.75 -5.41 -0.94
CA LEU A 502 33.58 -6.54 -1.84
C LEU A 502 34.44 -6.34 -3.09
N GLU A 503 35.08 -7.41 -3.56
CA GLU A 503 35.99 -7.34 -4.72
C GLU A 503 35.83 -8.59 -5.60
N TYR A 504 36.14 -8.42 -6.89
CA TYR A 504 36.42 -9.51 -7.81
C TYR A 504 37.68 -9.22 -8.63
N THR A 505 38.35 -10.24 -9.11
CA THR A 505 39.50 -10.09 -10.01
C THR A 505 38.99 -10.00 -11.45
N GLY A 506 39.32 -8.91 -12.13
CA GLY A 506 38.94 -8.66 -13.52
C GLY A 506 39.78 -9.48 -14.51
N ALA A 507 39.43 -9.40 -15.80
CA ALA A 507 40.20 -9.98 -16.90
C ALA A 507 41.62 -9.36 -17.04
N ASP A 508 41.79 -8.16 -16.51
CA ASP A 508 43.02 -7.39 -16.41
C ASP A 508 43.88 -7.77 -15.19
N ASN A 509 43.50 -8.79 -14.44
CA ASN A 509 44.09 -9.20 -13.17
C ASN A 509 44.08 -8.12 -12.06
N GLN A 510 43.29 -7.06 -12.21
CA GLN A 510 43.11 -6.05 -11.17
C GLN A 510 41.87 -6.34 -10.33
N LYS A 511 41.85 -5.73 -9.13
CA LYS A 511 40.67 -5.80 -8.23
C LYS A 511 39.66 -4.75 -8.63
N HIS A 512 38.43 -5.20 -8.80
CA HIS A 512 37.29 -4.35 -9.13
C HIS A 512 36.18 -4.53 -8.11
N ARG A 513 35.30 -3.51 -8.00
CA ARG A 513 34.13 -3.51 -7.11
C ARG A 513 32.90 -4.02 -7.88
N PRO A 514 32.17 -5.02 -7.37
CA PRO A 514 30.89 -5.40 -7.97
C PRO A 514 29.81 -4.34 -7.68
N VAL A 515 28.77 -4.33 -8.50
CA VAL A 515 27.50 -3.64 -8.24
C VAL A 515 26.55 -4.65 -7.64
N MET A 516 25.68 -4.21 -6.74
CA MET A 516 24.66 -5.04 -6.11
C MET A 516 23.27 -4.62 -6.58
N ILE A 517 22.43 -5.58 -6.93
CA ILE A 517 21.01 -5.35 -7.22
C ILE A 517 20.21 -6.12 -6.18
N HIS A 518 19.34 -5.42 -5.47
CA HIS A 518 18.38 -6.00 -4.54
C HIS A 518 17.06 -6.20 -5.26
N ARG A 519 16.37 -7.33 -5.03
CA ARG A 519 15.05 -7.53 -5.58
C ARG A 519 14.17 -8.36 -4.65
N ALA A 520 12.90 -8.04 -4.61
CA ALA A 520 11.86 -8.78 -3.92
C ALA A 520 10.57 -8.70 -4.74
N PRO A 521 10.25 -9.71 -5.59
CA PRO A 521 9.04 -9.72 -6.42
C PRO A 521 7.73 -9.70 -5.64
N PHE A 522 7.63 -10.44 -4.53
CA PHE A 522 6.48 -10.36 -3.62
C PHE A 522 6.63 -9.19 -2.63
N GLY A 523 7.85 -8.83 -2.28
CA GLY A 523 8.18 -7.92 -1.20
C GLY A 523 8.08 -8.63 0.16
N SER A 524 7.08 -8.28 0.98
CA SER A 524 6.72 -9.04 2.18
C SER A 524 5.71 -10.12 1.80
N MET A 525 6.00 -11.38 2.12
CA MET A 525 5.06 -12.51 1.92
C MET A 525 3.74 -12.28 2.65
N GLU A 526 3.78 -11.69 3.83
CA GLU A 526 2.63 -11.37 4.64
C GLU A 526 1.74 -10.35 3.94
N ARG A 527 2.31 -9.24 3.48
CA ARG A 527 1.58 -8.22 2.72
C ARG A 527 1.07 -8.76 1.38
N PHE A 528 1.89 -9.51 0.68
CA PHE A 528 1.50 -10.12 -0.60
C PHE A 528 0.30 -11.03 -0.45
N VAL A 529 0.30 -11.92 0.55
CA VAL A 529 -0.84 -12.81 0.85
C VAL A 529 -2.07 -12.01 1.27
N ALA A 530 -1.92 -10.93 2.07
CA ALA A 530 -3.05 -10.05 2.41
C ALA A 530 -3.70 -9.47 1.14
N VAL A 531 -2.88 -8.88 0.26
CA VAL A 531 -3.36 -8.30 -1.01
C VAL A 531 -3.99 -9.38 -1.90
N LEU A 532 -3.39 -10.57 -1.97
CA LEU A 532 -3.92 -11.69 -2.75
C LEU A 532 -5.28 -12.17 -2.21
N ILE A 533 -5.45 -12.28 -0.88
CA ILE A 533 -6.74 -12.61 -0.25
C ILE A 533 -7.79 -11.59 -0.64
N GLU A 534 -7.48 -10.31 -0.54
CA GLU A 534 -8.41 -9.21 -0.85
C GLU A 534 -8.72 -9.12 -2.34
N HIS A 535 -7.71 -9.32 -3.20
CA HIS A 535 -7.86 -9.34 -4.65
C HIS A 535 -8.80 -10.46 -5.10
N THR A 536 -8.57 -11.68 -4.62
CA THR A 536 -9.34 -12.88 -4.99
C THR A 536 -10.62 -13.07 -4.17
N ALA A 537 -10.86 -12.27 -3.12
CA ALA A 537 -11.88 -12.52 -2.10
C ALA A 537 -11.76 -13.93 -1.48
N GLY A 538 -10.52 -14.44 -1.36
CA GLY A 538 -10.20 -15.78 -0.86
C GLY A 538 -10.46 -16.94 -1.84
N LYS A 539 -10.88 -16.64 -3.09
CA LYS A 539 -11.00 -17.63 -4.16
C LYS A 539 -9.67 -17.75 -4.90
N PHE A 540 -8.74 -18.46 -4.30
CA PHE A 540 -7.41 -18.63 -4.87
C PHE A 540 -7.41 -19.46 -6.16
N PRO A 541 -6.46 -19.23 -7.09
CA PRO A 541 -6.18 -20.18 -8.16
C PRO A 541 -5.93 -21.59 -7.62
N LEU A 542 -6.30 -22.62 -8.37
CA LEU A 542 -6.27 -24.02 -7.91
C LEU A 542 -4.91 -24.44 -7.33
N TRP A 543 -3.81 -24.02 -7.94
CA TRP A 543 -2.47 -24.37 -7.48
C TRP A 543 -2.11 -23.75 -6.11
N LEU A 544 -2.74 -22.62 -5.74
CA LEU A 544 -2.55 -21.94 -4.45
C LEU A 544 -3.55 -22.39 -3.39
N THR A 545 -4.70 -22.91 -3.77
CA THR A 545 -5.79 -23.24 -2.84
C THR A 545 -5.32 -24.24 -1.78
N PRO A 546 -5.45 -23.95 -0.46
CA PRO A 546 -4.99 -24.84 0.60
C PRO A 546 -5.70 -26.20 0.59
N GLU A 547 -6.99 -26.25 0.35
CA GLU A 547 -7.83 -27.44 0.23
C GLU A 547 -8.41 -27.46 -1.19
N GLN A 548 -7.83 -28.29 -2.06
CA GLN A 548 -8.20 -28.32 -3.49
C GLN A 548 -9.46 -29.14 -3.73
N VAL A 549 -9.68 -30.17 -2.91
CA VAL A 549 -10.73 -31.15 -3.09
C VAL A 549 -11.40 -31.46 -1.75
N CYS A 550 -12.74 -31.51 -1.75
CA CYS A 550 -13.51 -32.06 -0.65
C CYS A 550 -14.24 -33.33 -1.10
N ILE A 551 -14.00 -34.47 -0.46
CA ILE A 551 -14.67 -35.74 -0.72
C ILE A 551 -15.85 -35.86 0.23
N MET A 552 -17.04 -36.10 -0.30
CA MET A 552 -18.30 -36.08 0.43
C MET A 552 -19.03 -37.41 0.25
N PRO A 553 -18.93 -38.37 1.21
CA PRO A 553 -19.75 -39.57 1.20
C PRO A 553 -21.21 -39.23 1.43
N ILE A 554 -22.11 -39.88 0.66
CA ILE A 554 -23.56 -39.68 0.77
C ILE A 554 -24.15 -40.33 2.03
N SER A 555 -23.44 -41.31 2.60
CA SER A 555 -23.75 -41.94 3.89
C SER A 555 -22.49 -42.49 4.53
N GLU A 556 -22.56 -42.81 5.83
CA GLU A 556 -21.45 -43.37 6.62
C GLU A 556 -20.86 -44.66 6.04
N LYS A 557 -21.68 -45.44 5.30
CA LYS A 557 -21.24 -46.68 4.63
C LYS A 557 -20.08 -46.47 3.65
N PHE A 558 -19.91 -45.24 3.12
CA PHE A 558 -18.91 -44.92 2.13
C PHE A 558 -17.75 -44.10 2.69
N ASN A 559 -17.67 -43.93 4.02
CA ASN A 559 -16.59 -43.19 4.67
C ASN A 559 -15.22 -43.82 4.36
N ASP A 560 -15.11 -45.12 4.46
CA ASP A 560 -13.84 -45.82 4.19
C ASP A 560 -13.37 -45.60 2.75
N TYR A 561 -14.30 -45.61 1.78
CA TYR A 561 -14.00 -45.32 0.39
C TYR A 561 -13.58 -43.87 0.22
N ALA A 562 -14.26 -42.92 0.86
CA ALA A 562 -13.88 -41.51 0.82
C ALA A 562 -12.47 -41.28 1.38
N TRP A 563 -12.12 -41.90 2.50
CA TRP A 563 -10.78 -41.83 3.08
C TRP A 563 -9.72 -42.53 2.23
N GLN A 564 -10.07 -43.62 1.51
CA GLN A 564 -9.19 -44.22 0.53
C GLN A 564 -8.87 -43.24 -0.61
N ILE A 565 -9.88 -42.60 -1.19
CA ILE A 565 -9.68 -41.58 -2.23
C ILE A 565 -8.79 -40.45 -1.73
N ALA A 566 -9.01 -39.94 -0.50
CA ALA A 566 -8.18 -38.91 0.08
C ALA A 566 -6.71 -39.31 0.16
N ARG A 567 -6.41 -40.55 0.52
CA ARG A 567 -5.04 -41.09 0.54
C ARG A 567 -4.45 -41.20 -0.86
N GLU A 568 -5.22 -41.71 -1.84
CA GLU A 568 -4.77 -41.82 -3.23
C GLU A 568 -4.44 -40.44 -3.85
N LEU A 569 -5.29 -39.44 -3.60
CA LEU A 569 -5.05 -38.08 -4.03
C LEU A 569 -3.85 -37.44 -3.31
N GLY A 570 -3.72 -37.71 -1.99
CA GLY A 570 -2.58 -37.24 -1.19
C GLY A 570 -1.24 -37.79 -1.68
N ASN A 571 -1.18 -39.07 -2.13
CA ASN A 571 0.01 -39.65 -2.75
C ASN A 571 0.42 -38.97 -4.07
N GLN A 572 -0.49 -38.21 -4.68
CA GLN A 572 -0.25 -37.41 -5.88
C GLN A 572 -0.15 -35.90 -5.58
N GLU A 573 0.15 -35.56 -4.31
CA GLU A 573 0.30 -34.20 -3.79
C GLU A 573 -0.96 -33.31 -3.91
N ILE A 574 -2.14 -33.91 -4.10
CA ILE A 574 -3.42 -33.22 -4.12
C ILE A 574 -3.93 -33.04 -2.71
N ARG A 575 -4.21 -31.81 -2.29
CA ARG A 575 -4.67 -31.46 -0.95
C ARG A 575 -6.17 -31.70 -0.83
N ALA A 576 -6.53 -32.89 -0.40
CA ALA A 576 -7.91 -33.36 -0.25
C ALA A 576 -8.33 -33.47 1.22
N ILE A 577 -9.58 -33.11 1.50
CA ILE A 577 -10.24 -33.33 2.80
C ILE A 577 -11.47 -34.22 2.61
N VAL A 578 -11.92 -34.87 3.70
CA VAL A 578 -13.15 -35.64 3.72
C VAL A 578 -14.18 -34.94 4.60
N ASP A 579 -15.37 -34.72 4.07
CA ASP A 579 -16.54 -34.27 4.84
C ASP A 579 -17.45 -35.45 5.16
N ASP A 580 -17.08 -36.20 6.20
CA ASP A 580 -17.78 -37.39 6.68
C ASP A 580 -18.91 -37.09 7.68
N ARG A 581 -19.26 -35.80 7.87
CA ARG A 581 -20.38 -35.41 8.75
C ARG A 581 -21.66 -36.14 8.35
N ASN A 582 -22.47 -36.51 9.33
CA ASN A 582 -23.80 -37.07 9.08
C ASN A 582 -24.81 -35.96 8.71
N GLU A 583 -24.67 -35.42 7.49
CA GLU A 583 -25.47 -34.33 6.94
C GLU A 583 -25.90 -34.62 5.50
N LYS A 584 -27.02 -34.01 5.08
CA LYS A 584 -27.51 -34.13 3.70
C LYS A 584 -26.47 -33.61 2.72
N ILE A 585 -26.27 -34.30 1.60
CA ILE A 585 -25.25 -33.93 0.58
C ILE A 585 -25.38 -32.49 0.09
N GLY A 586 -26.61 -31.98 -0.11
CA GLY A 586 -26.84 -30.60 -0.50
C GLY A 586 -26.32 -29.57 0.52
N ARG A 587 -26.34 -29.91 1.83
CA ARG A 587 -25.76 -29.07 2.88
C ARG A 587 -24.24 -29.13 2.86
N LYS A 588 -23.67 -30.33 2.70
CA LYS A 588 -22.21 -30.49 2.55
C LYS A 588 -21.68 -29.70 1.35
N ILE A 589 -22.35 -29.76 0.19
CA ILE A 589 -22.01 -28.97 -1.00
C ILE A 589 -21.98 -27.49 -0.67
N ARG A 590 -23.09 -26.96 -0.11
CA ARG A 590 -23.20 -25.54 0.24
C ARG A 590 -22.11 -25.08 1.22
N ASP A 591 -21.87 -25.87 2.27
CA ASP A 591 -20.88 -25.53 3.28
C ASP A 591 -19.46 -25.50 2.68
N ASN A 592 -19.12 -26.42 1.78
CA ASN A 592 -17.81 -26.49 1.14
C ASN A 592 -17.66 -25.44 0.02
N GLU A 593 -18.74 -25.05 -0.67
CA GLU A 593 -18.74 -23.88 -1.55
C GLU A 593 -18.47 -22.58 -0.78
N LEU A 594 -19.04 -22.42 0.42
CA LEU A 594 -18.76 -21.27 1.30
C LEU A 594 -17.31 -21.25 1.79
N LYS A 595 -16.68 -22.42 1.96
CA LYS A 595 -15.24 -22.56 2.27
C LYS A 595 -14.34 -22.31 1.05
N ARG A 596 -14.92 -22.06 -0.12
CA ARG A 596 -14.21 -21.78 -1.38
C ARG A 596 -13.38 -22.94 -1.90
N ILE A 597 -13.80 -24.19 -1.62
CA ILE A 597 -13.12 -25.40 -2.12
C ILE A 597 -13.45 -25.60 -3.61
N PRO A 598 -12.45 -25.63 -4.52
CA PRO A 598 -12.69 -25.65 -5.96
C PRO A 598 -13.39 -26.91 -6.47
N TYR A 599 -13.01 -28.08 -5.94
CA TYR A 599 -13.55 -29.37 -6.38
C TYR A 599 -14.22 -30.11 -5.22
N MET A 600 -15.37 -30.69 -5.51
CA MET A 600 -16.12 -31.53 -4.59
C MET A 600 -16.36 -32.88 -5.25
N LEU A 601 -15.99 -33.97 -4.57
CA LEU A 601 -16.18 -35.32 -5.03
C LEU A 601 -17.29 -35.99 -4.21
N ILE A 602 -18.37 -36.35 -4.86
CA ILE A 602 -19.48 -37.04 -4.22
C ILE A 602 -19.30 -38.53 -4.46
N VAL A 603 -19.41 -39.32 -3.38
CA VAL A 603 -19.21 -40.78 -3.43
C VAL A 603 -20.36 -41.52 -2.75
N GLY A 604 -20.91 -42.49 -3.47
CA GLY A 604 -21.98 -43.37 -3.04
C GLY A 604 -21.72 -44.80 -3.48
N GLU A 605 -22.75 -45.62 -3.51
CA GLU A 605 -22.66 -47.05 -3.87
C GLU A 605 -22.11 -47.25 -5.28
N LYS A 606 -22.65 -46.49 -6.24
CA LYS A 606 -22.25 -46.57 -7.64
C LYS A 606 -20.80 -46.21 -7.87
N GLU A 607 -20.34 -45.14 -7.23
CA GLU A 607 -18.95 -44.70 -7.30
C GLU A 607 -18.00 -45.71 -6.65
N ALA A 608 -18.39 -46.27 -5.49
CA ALA A 608 -17.58 -47.25 -4.79
C ALA A 608 -17.45 -48.56 -5.58
N GLU A 609 -18.54 -49.07 -6.17
CA GLU A 609 -18.54 -50.28 -7.01
C GLU A 609 -17.67 -50.13 -8.25
N ASN A 610 -17.69 -48.95 -8.88
CA ASN A 610 -16.97 -48.68 -10.12
C ASN A 610 -15.56 -48.10 -9.90
N SER A 611 -15.11 -47.87 -8.66
CA SER A 611 -13.89 -47.14 -8.34
C SER A 611 -13.83 -45.76 -9.06
N GLU A 612 -14.91 -45.00 -8.94
CA GLU A 612 -15.12 -43.70 -9.56
C GLU A 612 -15.43 -42.62 -8.53
N VAL A 613 -15.46 -41.37 -8.97
CA VAL A 613 -15.90 -40.21 -8.22
C VAL A 613 -16.84 -39.37 -9.08
N SER A 614 -17.91 -38.85 -8.48
CA SER A 614 -18.80 -37.91 -9.13
C SER A 614 -18.25 -36.48 -8.85
N VAL A 615 -17.78 -35.79 -9.89
CA VAL A 615 -17.01 -34.56 -9.78
C VAL A 615 -17.94 -33.34 -9.92
N ARG A 616 -17.81 -32.42 -8.98
CA ARG A 616 -18.45 -31.10 -9.04
C ARG A 616 -17.38 -30.01 -8.92
N LYS A 617 -17.42 -29.02 -9.79
CA LYS A 617 -16.52 -27.84 -9.73
C LYS A 617 -17.31 -26.62 -9.27
N GLN A 618 -16.75 -25.87 -8.33
CA GLN A 618 -17.37 -24.67 -7.79
C GLN A 618 -17.69 -23.66 -8.88
N GLY A 619 -18.93 -23.17 -8.92
CA GLY A 619 -19.40 -22.22 -9.93
C GLY A 619 -19.72 -22.82 -11.30
N GLU A 620 -19.29 -24.04 -11.60
CA GLU A 620 -19.53 -24.71 -12.89
C GLU A 620 -20.48 -25.92 -12.79
N GLY A 621 -20.77 -26.37 -11.57
CA GLY A 621 -21.70 -27.48 -11.32
C GLY A 621 -21.12 -28.87 -11.52
N ASP A 622 -22.00 -29.82 -11.89
CA ASP A 622 -21.66 -31.24 -12.08
C ASP A 622 -20.84 -31.44 -13.37
N LYS A 623 -19.75 -32.21 -13.26
CA LYS A 623 -18.83 -32.58 -14.35
C LYS A 623 -18.90 -34.06 -14.72
N GLY A 624 -19.82 -34.80 -14.11
CA GLY A 624 -19.98 -36.24 -14.30
C GLY A 624 -19.05 -37.11 -13.46
N SER A 625 -19.14 -38.43 -13.67
CA SER A 625 -18.33 -39.41 -12.96
C SER A 625 -17.08 -39.75 -13.76
N MET A 626 -15.97 -40.00 -13.06
CA MET A 626 -14.71 -40.42 -13.68
C MET A 626 -13.88 -41.27 -12.70
N LYS A 627 -12.90 -41.99 -13.22
CA LYS A 627 -11.92 -42.72 -12.41
C LYS A 627 -11.06 -41.77 -11.57
N ILE A 628 -10.67 -42.17 -10.38
CA ILE A 628 -9.85 -41.37 -9.46
C ILE A 628 -8.55 -40.91 -10.14
N ALA A 629 -7.87 -41.85 -10.85
CA ALA A 629 -6.62 -41.53 -11.55
C ALA A 629 -6.82 -40.48 -12.66
N THR A 630 -7.95 -40.53 -13.38
CA THR A 630 -8.29 -39.55 -14.41
C THR A 630 -8.52 -38.17 -13.81
N PHE A 631 -9.25 -38.10 -12.69
CA PHE A 631 -9.46 -36.87 -11.93
C PHE A 631 -8.14 -36.26 -11.43
N ALA A 632 -7.28 -37.08 -10.84
CA ALA A 632 -5.99 -36.64 -10.33
C ALA A 632 -5.09 -36.09 -11.46
N ALA A 633 -5.05 -36.79 -12.62
CA ALA A 633 -4.29 -36.33 -13.79
C ALA A 633 -4.82 -34.99 -14.33
N LEU A 634 -6.15 -34.82 -14.38
CA LEU A 634 -6.80 -33.59 -14.80
C LEU A 634 -6.40 -32.44 -13.86
N LEU A 635 -6.50 -32.63 -12.54
CA LEU A 635 -6.22 -31.60 -11.55
C LEU A 635 -4.74 -31.22 -11.53
N ASN A 636 -3.83 -32.22 -11.57
CA ASN A 636 -2.40 -31.96 -11.64
C ASN A 636 -2.02 -31.26 -12.96
N GLY A 637 -2.65 -31.61 -14.08
CA GLY A 637 -2.47 -30.91 -15.34
C GLY A 637 -2.87 -29.44 -15.27
N GLU A 638 -4.01 -29.12 -14.65
CA GLU A 638 -4.47 -27.73 -14.44
C GLU A 638 -3.49 -26.97 -13.53
N VAL A 639 -2.98 -27.59 -12.47
CA VAL A 639 -1.98 -26.98 -11.57
C VAL A 639 -0.67 -26.70 -12.30
N GLU A 640 -0.12 -27.68 -13.02
CA GLU A 640 1.15 -27.52 -13.75
C GLU A 640 1.04 -26.49 -14.88
N GLU A 641 -0.07 -26.48 -15.61
CA GLU A 641 -0.32 -25.45 -16.62
C GLU A 641 -0.26 -24.04 -16.01
N MET A 642 -0.93 -23.83 -14.86
CA MET A 642 -0.94 -22.52 -14.18
C MET A 642 0.45 -22.13 -13.68
N MET A 643 1.21 -23.09 -13.13
CA MET A 643 2.55 -22.84 -12.58
C MET A 643 3.63 -22.62 -13.64
N ASN A 644 3.39 -22.95 -14.90
CA ASN A 644 4.36 -22.89 -15.99
C ASN A 644 3.89 -22.06 -17.19
N ARG A 645 2.88 -21.20 -17.04
CA ARG A 645 2.33 -20.33 -18.13
C ARG A 645 3.27 -19.22 -18.63
N TRP A 646 4.51 -19.18 -18.18
CA TRP A 646 5.50 -18.12 -18.44
C TRP A 646 6.76 -18.65 -19.10
#